data_b4db66c124c54a0bfb1b5386f68d5dda
#
_entry.id   b4db66c124c54a0bfb1b5386f68d5dda
#
_cell.length_a   1.000
_cell.length_b   1.000
_cell.length_c   1.000
_cell.angle_alpha   90.00
_cell.angle_beta   90.00
_cell.angle_gamma   90.00
#
_symmetry.space_group_name_H-M   'P 1'
#
loop_
_entity.id
_entity.type
_entity.pdbx_description
1 polymer ?
#
loop_
_entity_poly.entity_id
_entity_poly.type
_entity_poly.pdbx_seq_one_letter_code
_entity_poly.pdbx_strand_id
1 'polypeptide(L)'
;MSFNFDRRTFLKGAGAVGAASLLAACGEKSNNTGNGAAASGAAAPNSTGATPLKEFISFESGNRELESWNMLYTQKAEDANVVTNLWDGLLSFDRYGKVVPAIASSWEHNEDATVWTFHLRDDVDWVDCNGEVKAHLTSKDFLVGFEWVMNAIKNEANNTSMPNDTIVGAYEYYELTKEAGDAAADMTYEDMLAAGVGIEAPDDYTLVFTCPSACPYFDTVVAYNSFYPVAPALIEELGVDGFRSCDNTTMWYNGPYVVEEYIQGNTKSYIPNPNYYDAANVSRFERFTVTMISDGSISLQLYQNRELDEVDLGESNITTIQSDPSNEYNQQLCEKRAKKFSYCFIFNYDKKNVDGTPDENWNKAIANKAFRQCFSKGMVLNKFFARYNPINPLKCENDFFTMKGLCYTSDGTDYTNLVAKEMGLDGEAYDGKTMKRLRANNGDITELKKQAMEELSAIGVTFPVHCSYYILAGSTSALDSATVLKQCFTDSFGDDFIVLDINTFVSSTMKEVVAPKLQSFVHMGWGADFGDPINFLTQIIVHDDNAYYSCNMTNIAGIVNNGPASYQTELVAAYEKFTDLVNEGRAIVDDTDARYAAFAKAEAYFLDENLIFPTVYDITWCLTHVNEYSKINAMYGPCNYKAVNWETSEEAYTTEQYDAFAAAFDAATQA
;
A
#
# COMPACT_ATOMS: atom_id res chain seq x y z
N MET A 1 -37.95 -10.19 25.09
CA MET A 1 -38.73 -9.19 24.34
C MET A 1 -37.76 -8.64 23.31
N SER A 2 -37.89 -9.11 22.09
CA SER A 2 -37.06 -8.69 20.98
C SER A 2 -37.61 -7.36 20.44
N PHE A 3 -36.80 -6.33 20.45
CA PHE A 3 -37.09 -5.10 19.73
C PHE A 3 -36.42 -5.17 18.38
N ASN A 4 -37.23 -5.43 17.36
CA ASN A 4 -36.85 -5.22 15.98
C ASN A 4 -36.91 -3.73 15.69
N PHE A 5 -35.77 -3.09 15.48
CA PHE A 5 -35.68 -1.74 14.89
C PHE A 5 -35.42 -1.89 13.38
N ASP A 6 -36.50 -1.74 12.61
CA ASP A 6 -36.41 -1.56 11.16
C ASP A 6 -36.13 -0.08 10.84
N ARG A 7 -34.87 0.21 10.50
CA ARG A 7 -34.38 1.58 10.20
C ARG A 7 -34.94 2.17 8.88
N ARG A 8 -35.59 1.36 8.04
CA ARG A 8 -36.13 1.83 6.75
C ARG A 8 -37.55 2.39 6.80
N THR A 9 -38.25 2.28 7.91
CA THR A 9 -39.65 2.69 8.01
C THR A 9 -39.83 4.14 8.48
N PHE A 10 -38.77 4.84 8.91
CA PHE A 10 -38.88 6.20 9.45
C PHE A 10 -38.82 7.34 8.41
N LEU A 11 -38.50 7.07 7.15
CA LEU A 11 -38.31 8.10 6.10
C LEU A 11 -39.34 8.07 4.98
N LYS A 12 -40.61 7.76 5.28
CA LYS A 12 -41.71 8.01 4.36
C LYS A 12 -42.51 9.21 4.81
N GLY A 13 -42.05 10.41 4.50
CA GLY A 13 -42.85 11.61 4.68
C GLY A 13 -42.11 12.91 4.54
N ALA A 14 -41.85 13.34 3.30
CA ALA A 14 -41.90 14.74 2.87
C ALA A 14 -41.39 14.84 1.41
N GLY A 15 -42.19 15.15 0.61
CA GLY A 15 -42.71 15.63 -0.54
C GLY A 15 -41.81 16.40 -1.52
N ALA A 16 -42.04 16.04 -2.74
CA ALA A 16 -41.65 16.57 -4.01
C ALA A 16 -41.75 18.11 -4.22
N VAL A 17 -40.92 18.57 -5.16
CA VAL A 17 -41.10 19.59 -6.23
C VAL A 17 -39.67 19.99 -6.64
N GLY A 18 -39.20 20.02 -7.87
CA GLY A 18 -39.68 20.04 -9.21
C GLY A 18 -38.57 20.44 -10.14
N ALA A 19 -38.50 19.73 -11.21
CA ALA A 19 -38.37 20.05 -12.61
C ALA A 19 -37.32 21.05 -13.17
N ALA A 20 -36.47 20.51 -14.01
CA ALA A 20 -36.28 20.74 -15.44
C ALA A 20 -35.59 22.01 -15.95
N SER A 21 -34.54 21.83 -16.73
CA SER A 21 -34.42 22.07 -18.18
C SER A 21 -32.95 22.18 -18.59
N LEU A 22 -32.44 21.30 -19.48
CA LEU A 22 -32.28 21.37 -20.92
C LEU A 22 -31.46 22.56 -21.44
N LEU A 23 -30.32 22.33 -22.03
CA LEU A 23 -30.01 22.35 -23.46
C LEU A 23 -28.51 22.53 -23.73
N ALA A 24 -28.01 21.63 -24.49
CA ALA A 24 -27.01 21.58 -25.52
C ALA A 24 -26.46 22.87 -26.11
N ALA A 25 -25.17 22.88 -26.45
CA ALA A 25 -24.67 23.17 -27.80
C ALA A 25 -23.16 23.05 -27.92
N CYS A 26 -22.76 22.30 -28.89
CA CYS A 26 -21.62 22.23 -29.79
C CYS A 26 -20.54 23.34 -29.79
N GLY A 27 -19.26 22.87 -29.83
CA GLY A 27 -18.32 23.28 -30.90
C GLY A 27 -17.29 24.33 -30.54
N GLU A 28 -16.03 23.99 -30.43
CA GLU A 28 -14.97 24.30 -31.39
C GLU A 28 -13.61 24.07 -30.80
N LYS A 29 -12.72 23.49 -31.59
CA LYS A 29 -11.29 23.29 -31.28
C LYS A 29 -10.56 24.63 -31.28
N SER A 30 -9.77 24.89 -30.26
CA SER A 30 -8.63 25.78 -30.41
C SER A 30 -7.44 25.25 -29.60
N ASN A 31 -6.34 25.02 -30.29
CA ASN A 31 -5.02 24.78 -29.72
C ASN A 31 -4.62 26.01 -28.87
N ASN A 32 -4.23 25.78 -27.63
CA ASN A 32 -3.27 26.69 -27.00
C ASN A 32 -2.43 25.94 -25.96
N THR A 33 -1.16 26.05 -26.14
CA THR A 33 -0.09 25.61 -25.24
C THR A 33 -0.02 26.58 -24.05
N GLY A 34 0.00 26.02 -22.83
CA GLY A 34 0.49 26.76 -21.67
C GLY A 34 -0.37 26.59 -20.41
N ASN A 35 0.27 26.11 -19.36
CA ASN A 35 -0.11 26.11 -17.95
C ASN A 35 -1.45 25.49 -17.55
N GLY A 36 -1.33 24.35 -16.86
CA GLY A 36 -2.47 23.64 -16.28
C GLY A 36 -3.16 24.42 -15.17
N ALA A 37 -4.26 25.03 -15.52
CA ALA A 37 -5.31 25.28 -14.54
C ALA A 37 -6.07 23.97 -14.38
N ALA A 38 -6.04 23.40 -13.18
CA ALA A 38 -6.79 22.19 -12.84
C ALA A 38 -8.28 22.41 -13.14
N ALA A 39 -8.81 21.66 -14.08
CA ALA A 39 -10.25 21.50 -14.20
C ALA A 39 -10.68 20.69 -12.96
N SER A 40 -11.38 21.35 -12.02
CA SER A 40 -12.12 20.67 -10.96
C SER A 40 -13.07 19.68 -11.64
N GLY A 41 -12.77 18.40 -11.53
CA GLY A 41 -13.64 17.35 -12.05
C GLY A 41 -14.92 17.32 -11.23
N ALA A 42 -15.96 17.97 -11.74
CA ALA A 42 -17.31 17.74 -11.23
C ALA A 42 -17.56 16.23 -11.27
N ALA A 43 -18.05 15.67 -10.15
CA ALA A 43 -18.44 14.27 -10.07
C ALA A 43 -19.30 13.92 -11.28
N ALA A 44 -18.84 12.97 -12.11
CA ALA A 44 -19.64 12.47 -13.21
C ALA A 44 -20.94 11.91 -12.64
N PRO A 45 -22.11 12.25 -13.18
CA PRO A 45 -23.37 11.67 -12.72
C PRO A 45 -23.27 10.15 -12.86
N ASN A 46 -23.82 9.41 -11.86
CA ASN A 46 -23.92 7.95 -11.87
C ASN A 46 -24.31 7.48 -13.27
N SER A 47 -23.38 6.87 -13.99
CA SER A 47 -23.53 6.50 -15.41
C SER A 47 -24.60 5.42 -15.63
N THR A 48 -25.07 4.79 -14.54
CA THR A 48 -26.06 3.70 -14.56
C THR A 48 -27.50 4.14 -14.30
N GLY A 49 -27.75 5.40 -13.91
CA GLY A 49 -29.06 5.85 -13.48
C GLY A 49 -29.55 5.22 -12.16
N ALA A 50 -28.67 4.54 -11.43
CA ALA A 50 -28.95 3.90 -10.16
C ALA A 50 -29.08 4.94 -9.03
N THR A 51 -29.94 4.66 -8.04
CA THR A 51 -30.03 5.46 -6.81
C THR A 51 -28.79 5.22 -5.96
N PRO A 52 -27.99 6.25 -5.66
CA PRO A 52 -26.80 6.08 -4.85
C PRO A 52 -27.13 5.77 -3.39
N LEU A 53 -26.23 5.05 -2.72
CA LEU A 53 -26.30 4.86 -1.28
C LEU A 53 -26.12 6.20 -0.56
N LYS A 54 -26.93 6.45 0.46
CA LYS A 54 -26.77 7.59 1.37
C LYS A 54 -25.83 7.27 2.52
N GLU A 55 -25.94 6.06 3.03
CA GLU A 55 -25.09 5.51 4.08
C GLU A 55 -24.33 4.31 3.52
N PHE A 56 -23.11 4.10 3.99
CA PHE A 56 -22.28 2.96 3.63
C PHE A 56 -21.78 2.26 4.88
N ILE A 57 -21.94 0.95 4.94
CA ILE A 57 -21.52 0.12 6.07
C ILE A 57 -20.52 -0.93 5.58
N SER A 58 -19.30 -0.83 6.08
CA SER A 58 -18.25 -1.82 5.90
C SER A 58 -17.88 -2.50 7.21
N PHE A 59 -16.95 -3.45 7.16
CA PHE A 59 -16.42 -4.09 8.36
C PHE A 59 -14.91 -4.27 8.30
N GLU A 60 -14.32 -4.38 9.46
CA GLU A 60 -12.96 -4.87 9.67
C GLU A 60 -13.01 -6.12 10.52
N SER A 61 -12.25 -7.16 10.15
CA SER A 61 -12.19 -8.41 10.90
C SER A 61 -10.92 -8.50 11.74
N GLY A 62 -11.02 -9.20 12.87
CA GLY A 62 -9.92 -9.42 13.79
C GLY A 62 -9.67 -8.22 14.72
N ASN A 63 -8.48 -8.17 15.32
CA ASN A 63 -8.10 -7.12 16.28
C ASN A 63 -7.39 -5.97 15.56
N ARG A 64 -8.12 -5.28 14.67
CA ARG A 64 -7.61 -4.16 13.86
C ARG A 64 -8.10 -2.82 14.39
N GLU A 65 -7.98 -2.61 15.69
CA GLU A 65 -8.30 -1.33 16.29
C GLU A 65 -7.25 -0.29 15.90
N LEU A 66 -7.70 0.98 15.77
CA LEU A 66 -6.83 2.13 15.57
C LEU A 66 -5.80 2.19 16.71
N GLU A 67 -4.54 2.35 16.36
CA GLU A 67 -3.46 2.39 17.34
C GLU A 67 -3.45 3.70 18.12
N SER A 68 -3.69 4.82 17.43
CA SER A 68 -3.76 6.15 18.03
C SER A 68 -4.69 7.07 17.23
N TRP A 69 -5.38 7.99 17.90
CA TRP A 69 -6.10 9.08 17.27
C TRP A 69 -5.19 10.24 16.83
N ASN A 70 -3.94 10.22 17.23
CA ASN A 70 -2.93 11.13 16.69
C ASN A 70 -2.58 10.69 15.25
N MET A 71 -3.04 11.45 14.25
CA MET A 71 -2.83 11.13 12.83
C MET A 71 -1.35 11.10 12.42
N LEU A 72 -0.44 11.65 13.21
CA LEU A 72 1.01 11.62 12.97
C LEU A 72 1.68 10.40 13.59
N TYR A 73 0.96 9.66 14.46
CA TYR A 73 1.51 8.49 15.18
C TYR A 73 1.47 7.22 14.35
N THR A 74 0.45 7.02 13.52
CA THR A 74 0.15 5.72 12.91
C THR A 74 1.32 5.11 12.12
N GLN A 75 1.49 3.79 12.26
CA GLN A 75 2.43 2.96 11.50
C GLN A 75 1.75 1.82 10.76
N LYS A 76 0.45 1.64 10.96
CA LYS A 76 -0.30 0.54 10.37
C LYS A 76 -1.06 0.99 9.14
N ALA A 77 -1.03 0.17 8.08
CA ALA A 77 -1.81 0.43 6.88
C ALA A 77 -3.32 0.47 7.16
N GLU A 78 -3.78 -0.27 8.18
CA GLU A 78 -5.17 -0.28 8.61
C GLU A 78 -5.65 1.08 9.15
N ASP A 79 -4.77 1.83 9.81
CA ASP A 79 -5.09 3.15 10.34
C ASP A 79 -5.38 4.18 9.23
N ALA A 80 -4.90 3.94 8.02
CA ALA A 80 -5.18 4.77 6.86
C ALA A 80 -6.69 4.89 6.54
N ASN A 81 -7.49 3.87 6.86
CA ASN A 81 -8.95 3.92 6.73
C ASN A 81 -9.57 5.05 7.57
N VAL A 82 -8.99 5.35 8.72
CA VAL A 82 -9.44 6.42 9.62
C VAL A 82 -8.81 7.73 9.19
N VAL A 83 -7.47 7.76 9.08
CA VAL A 83 -6.69 8.97 8.85
C VAL A 83 -7.12 9.71 7.59
N THR A 84 -7.25 9.04 6.46
CA THR A 84 -7.54 9.67 5.16
C THR A 84 -8.98 10.17 5.02
N ASN A 85 -9.88 9.77 5.91
CA ASN A 85 -11.25 10.26 5.94
C ASN A 85 -11.45 11.47 6.87
N LEU A 86 -10.55 11.64 7.83
CA LEU A 86 -10.67 12.67 8.88
C LEU A 86 -9.71 13.84 8.68
N TRP A 87 -8.58 13.61 7.99
CA TRP A 87 -7.55 14.62 7.75
C TRP A 87 -7.10 14.64 6.31
N ASP A 88 -6.78 15.83 5.82
CA ASP A 88 -6.14 16.08 4.54
C ASP A 88 -4.72 16.61 4.72
N GLY A 89 -3.82 16.19 3.81
CA GLY A 89 -2.49 16.74 3.63
C GLY A 89 -2.41 17.70 2.46
N LEU A 90 -1.19 17.98 1.98
CA LEU A 90 -0.95 18.90 0.87
C LEU A 90 -1.63 18.47 -0.42
N LEU A 91 -1.51 17.18 -0.78
CA LEU A 91 -1.98 16.62 -2.04
C LEU A 91 -2.79 15.35 -1.81
N SER A 92 -3.56 14.96 -2.82
CA SER A 92 -4.36 13.72 -2.87
C SER A 92 -4.20 13.05 -4.23
N PHE A 93 -5.02 12.02 -4.51
CA PHE A 93 -5.01 11.30 -5.78
C PHE A 93 -6.42 11.17 -6.35
N ASP A 94 -6.49 11.04 -7.67
CA ASP A 94 -7.73 10.71 -8.37
C ASP A 94 -7.93 9.18 -8.50
N ARG A 95 -9.01 8.77 -9.15
CA ARG A 95 -9.32 7.35 -9.42
C ARG A 95 -8.29 6.64 -10.31
N TYR A 96 -7.43 7.38 -10.99
CA TYR A 96 -6.38 6.86 -11.87
C TYR A 96 -5.00 6.90 -11.23
N GLY A 97 -4.89 7.31 -9.96
CA GLY A 97 -3.64 7.41 -9.23
C GLY A 97 -2.81 8.66 -9.56
N LYS A 98 -3.39 9.63 -10.28
CA LYS A 98 -2.72 10.90 -10.57
C LYS A 98 -2.79 11.81 -9.35
N VAL A 99 -1.68 12.50 -9.07
CA VAL A 99 -1.63 13.52 -8.01
C VAL A 99 -2.56 14.67 -8.34
N VAL A 100 -3.37 15.06 -7.37
CA VAL A 100 -4.33 16.18 -7.48
C VAL A 100 -4.23 17.11 -6.28
N PRO A 101 -4.65 18.38 -6.43
CA PRO A 101 -4.71 19.33 -5.33
C PRO A 101 -5.56 18.82 -4.14
N ALA A 102 -5.11 19.16 -2.92
CA ALA A 102 -5.89 19.06 -1.70
C ALA A 102 -5.76 20.38 -0.91
N ILE A 103 -5.05 20.43 0.22
CA ILE A 103 -4.78 21.71 0.91
C ILE A 103 -3.87 22.61 0.07
N ALA A 104 -2.89 22.04 -0.65
CA ALA A 104 -2.19 22.80 -1.68
C ALA A 104 -3.04 22.89 -2.95
N SER A 105 -3.32 24.10 -3.41
CA SER A 105 -4.06 24.39 -4.65
C SER A 105 -3.19 24.23 -5.90
N SER A 106 -1.87 24.43 -5.76
CA SER A 106 -0.87 24.25 -6.81
C SER A 106 0.51 24.02 -6.20
N TRP A 107 1.42 23.48 -6.98
CA TRP A 107 2.82 23.28 -6.60
C TRP A 107 3.73 23.36 -7.82
N GLU A 108 5.01 23.64 -7.54
CA GLU A 108 6.05 23.71 -8.55
C GLU A 108 7.40 23.34 -7.93
N HIS A 109 8.37 23.02 -8.75
CA HIS A 109 9.74 22.76 -8.32
C HIS A 109 10.75 23.48 -9.21
N ASN A 110 11.98 23.68 -8.68
CA ASN A 110 13.10 24.18 -9.48
C ASN A 110 13.55 23.14 -10.53
N GLU A 111 14.46 23.53 -11.42
CA GLU A 111 14.86 22.73 -12.59
C GLU A 111 15.41 21.33 -12.22
N ASP A 112 16.08 21.22 -11.08
CA ASP A 112 16.70 19.97 -10.61
C ASP A 112 15.86 19.23 -9.55
N ALA A 113 14.59 19.63 -9.34
CA ALA A 113 13.66 19.05 -8.37
C ALA A 113 14.22 18.89 -6.94
N THR A 114 15.10 19.82 -6.52
CA THR A 114 15.63 19.88 -5.15
C THR A 114 14.87 20.85 -4.26
N VAL A 115 14.13 21.81 -4.83
CA VAL A 115 13.31 22.77 -4.08
C VAL A 115 11.89 22.72 -4.62
N TRP A 116 10.95 22.44 -3.73
CA TRP A 116 9.53 22.35 -4.03
C TRP A 116 8.74 23.41 -3.31
N THR A 117 7.86 24.11 -4.03
CA THR A 117 7.00 25.18 -3.49
C THR A 117 5.54 24.75 -3.62
N PHE A 118 4.80 24.81 -2.52
CA PHE A 118 3.37 24.51 -2.45
C PHE A 118 2.59 25.75 -2.07
N HIS A 119 1.56 26.10 -2.87
CA HIS A 119 0.66 27.20 -2.63
C HIS A 119 -0.62 26.69 -2.00
N LEU A 120 -0.86 27.06 -0.76
CA LEU A 120 -1.99 26.58 0.01
C LEU A 120 -3.28 27.34 -0.35
N ARG A 121 -4.41 26.70 -0.06
CA ARG A 121 -5.73 27.32 -0.04
C ARG A 121 -5.87 28.23 1.19
N ASP A 122 -6.75 29.22 1.09
CA ASP A 122 -7.09 30.13 2.19
C ASP A 122 -8.50 29.89 2.77
N ASP A 123 -9.11 28.74 2.49
CA ASP A 123 -10.47 28.38 2.89
C ASP A 123 -10.54 27.06 3.69
N VAL A 124 -9.45 26.64 4.32
CA VAL A 124 -9.39 25.39 5.10
C VAL A 124 -9.49 25.69 6.60
N ASP A 125 -10.46 25.08 7.26
CA ASP A 125 -10.69 25.22 8.68
C ASP A 125 -10.46 23.91 9.45
N TRP A 126 -9.94 24.04 10.64
CA TRP A 126 -9.97 22.98 11.66
C TRP A 126 -11.30 23.03 12.39
N VAL A 127 -11.95 21.85 12.51
CA VAL A 127 -13.20 21.69 13.25
C VAL A 127 -13.05 20.66 14.36
N ASP A 128 -13.87 20.77 15.42
CA ASP A 128 -13.99 19.71 16.42
C ASP A 128 -14.93 18.58 15.95
N CYS A 129 -15.15 17.57 16.79
CA CYS A 129 -16.03 16.43 16.50
C CYS A 129 -17.51 16.84 16.28
N ASN A 130 -17.92 18.04 16.66
CA ASN A 130 -19.27 18.58 16.42
C ASN A 130 -19.33 19.38 15.09
N GLY A 131 -18.19 19.54 14.40
CA GLY A 131 -18.09 20.36 13.19
C GLY A 131 -18.00 21.87 13.48
N GLU A 132 -17.71 22.29 14.72
CA GLU A 132 -17.50 23.69 15.07
C GLU A 132 -16.08 24.12 14.70
N VAL A 133 -15.96 25.26 14.01
CA VAL A 133 -14.64 25.82 13.61
C VAL A 133 -13.84 26.22 14.85
N LYS A 134 -12.62 25.73 14.94
CA LYS A 134 -11.66 25.97 16.03
C LYS A 134 -10.52 26.89 15.62
N ALA A 135 -10.01 26.72 14.41
CA ALA A 135 -8.91 27.51 13.88
C ALA A 135 -8.96 27.52 12.35
N HIS A 136 -8.28 28.47 11.74
CA HIS A 136 -8.02 28.52 10.32
C HIS A 136 -6.64 27.93 10.03
N LEU A 137 -6.52 27.08 9.00
CA LEU A 137 -5.28 26.41 8.66
C LEU A 137 -4.35 27.34 7.88
N THR A 138 -3.07 27.31 8.23
CA THR A 138 -2.00 28.07 7.58
C THR A 138 -0.77 27.18 7.34
N SER A 139 0.24 27.71 6.65
CA SER A 139 1.54 27.07 6.47
C SER A 139 2.25 26.70 7.78
N LYS A 140 1.98 27.45 8.85
CA LYS A 140 2.51 27.18 10.19
C LYS A 140 2.07 25.83 10.75
N ASP A 141 0.86 25.38 10.43
CA ASP A 141 0.31 24.09 10.86
C ASP A 141 1.17 22.92 10.33
N PHE A 142 1.70 23.06 9.11
CA PHE A 142 2.62 22.08 8.53
C PHE A 142 4.00 22.09 9.20
N LEU A 143 4.50 23.27 9.61
CA LEU A 143 5.74 23.35 10.38
C LEU A 143 5.62 22.65 11.72
N VAL A 144 4.48 22.84 12.42
CA VAL A 144 4.20 22.19 13.71
C VAL A 144 4.05 20.68 13.54
N GLY A 145 3.31 20.23 12.53
CA GLY A 145 3.16 18.79 12.23
C GLY A 145 4.48 18.12 11.89
N PHE A 146 5.28 18.78 11.05
CA PHE A 146 6.59 18.26 10.64
C PHE A 146 7.58 18.21 11.81
N GLU A 147 7.63 19.26 12.65
CA GLU A 147 8.44 19.24 13.88
C GLU A 147 8.04 18.10 14.82
N TRP A 148 6.73 17.88 14.99
CA TRP A 148 6.24 16.77 15.82
C TRP A 148 6.77 15.42 15.33
N VAL A 149 6.68 15.16 14.01
CA VAL A 149 7.17 13.91 13.41
C VAL A 149 8.68 13.78 13.56
N MET A 150 9.42 14.86 13.38
CA MET A 150 10.89 14.86 13.43
C MET A 150 11.47 15.02 14.84
N ASN A 151 10.63 15.10 15.86
CA ASN A 151 11.06 15.13 17.27
C ASN A 151 10.97 13.75 17.90
N ALA A 152 12.10 13.11 18.15
CA ALA A 152 12.20 11.74 18.65
C ALA A 152 11.51 11.52 20.02
N ILE A 153 11.31 12.59 20.80
CA ILE A 153 10.66 12.53 22.11
C ILE A 153 9.15 12.75 21.99
N LYS A 154 8.68 13.57 21.04
CA LYS A 154 7.24 13.77 20.78
C LYS A 154 6.63 12.62 19.98
N ASN A 155 7.34 12.15 18.97
CA ASN A 155 6.87 11.12 18.05
C ASN A 155 7.30 9.71 18.48
N GLU A 156 6.41 9.01 19.17
CA GLU A 156 6.67 7.64 19.62
C GLU A 156 6.52 6.58 18.50
N ALA A 157 5.85 6.92 17.40
CA ALA A 157 5.59 6.00 16.28
C ALA A 157 6.80 5.75 15.38
N ASN A 158 7.82 6.60 15.45
CA ASN A 158 9.04 6.47 14.66
C ASN A 158 8.83 6.38 13.13
N ASN A 159 7.81 7.08 12.60
CA ASN A 159 7.45 7.14 11.17
C ASN A 159 8.25 8.21 10.42
N THR A 160 9.57 8.20 10.57
CA THR A 160 10.48 9.27 10.12
C THR A 160 11.29 8.95 8.88
N SER A 161 11.20 7.73 8.35
CA SER A 161 12.06 7.29 7.23
C SER A 161 11.93 8.19 5.98
N MET A 162 10.71 8.48 5.53
CA MET A 162 10.53 9.35 4.37
C MET A 162 11.00 10.78 4.60
N PRO A 163 10.61 11.48 5.70
CA PRO A 163 11.18 12.79 6.02
C PRO A 163 12.71 12.80 6.10
N ASN A 164 13.30 11.80 6.75
CA ASN A 164 14.75 11.67 6.88
C ASN A 164 15.47 11.59 5.53
N ASP A 165 14.88 10.85 4.58
CA ASP A 165 15.49 10.61 3.28
C ASP A 165 15.25 11.75 2.29
N THR A 166 14.18 12.54 2.48
CA THR A 166 13.71 13.49 1.47
C THR A 166 13.88 14.97 1.86
N ILE A 167 14.13 15.28 3.14
CA ILE A 167 14.26 16.68 3.61
C ILE A 167 15.63 16.93 4.20
N VAL A 168 16.31 18.01 3.72
CA VAL A 168 17.59 18.48 4.25
C VAL A 168 17.50 18.67 5.77
N GLY A 169 18.45 18.12 6.52
CA GLY A 169 18.59 18.34 7.96
C GLY A 169 17.54 17.61 8.82
N ALA A 170 16.61 16.88 8.24
CA ALA A 170 15.56 16.17 9.00
C ALA A 170 16.15 15.08 9.90
N TYR A 171 17.03 14.24 9.35
CA TYR A 171 17.71 13.20 10.12
C TYR A 171 18.57 13.77 11.26
N GLU A 172 19.32 14.84 10.98
CA GLU A 172 20.17 15.53 11.96
C GLU A 172 19.33 16.14 13.09
N TYR A 173 18.17 16.71 12.79
CA TYR A 173 17.24 17.21 13.80
C TYR A 173 16.65 16.08 14.66
N TYR A 174 16.25 14.97 14.04
CA TYR A 174 15.75 13.80 14.76
C TYR A 174 16.80 13.27 15.77
N GLU A 175 18.05 13.10 15.36
CA GLU A 175 19.13 12.66 16.27
C GLU A 175 19.44 13.73 17.34
N LEU A 176 19.39 15.03 17.00
CA LEU A 176 19.54 16.11 17.98
C LEU A 176 18.47 16.05 19.08
N THR A 177 17.19 15.87 18.72
CA THR A 177 16.10 15.76 19.70
C THR A 177 16.21 14.49 20.55
N LYS A 178 16.67 13.39 19.97
CA LYS A 178 16.93 12.12 20.66
C LYS A 178 18.06 12.28 21.69
N GLU A 179 19.16 12.99 21.35
CA GLU A 179 20.25 13.30 22.27
C GLU A 179 19.83 14.27 23.37
N ALA A 180 18.96 15.23 23.08
CA ALA A 180 18.42 16.18 24.06
C ALA A 180 17.51 15.50 25.11
N GLY A 181 16.95 14.32 24.79
CA GLY A 181 16.08 13.58 25.70
C GLY A 181 14.85 14.40 26.10
N ASP A 182 14.43 14.32 27.36
CA ASP A 182 13.20 14.97 27.85
C ASP A 182 13.12 16.46 27.53
N ALA A 183 14.23 17.15 27.36
CA ALA A 183 14.27 18.57 27.00
C ALA A 183 13.73 18.84 25.60
N ALA A 184 13.74 17.84 24.71
CA ALA A 184 13.18 17.97 23.37
C ALA A 184 11.65 18.06 23.35
N ALA A 185 10.95 17.68 24.42
CA ALA A 185 9.51 17.87 24.53
C ALA A 185 9.08 19.36 24.49
N ASP A 186 9.95 20.25 24.92
CA ASP A 186 9.72 21.70 24.93
C ASP A 186 10.23 22.41 23.66
N MET A 187 10.92 21.69 22.74
CA MET A 187 11.39 22.26 21.48
C MET A 187 10.21 22.51 20.53
N THR A 188 10.39 23.49 19.66
CA THR A 188 9.35 24.00 18.76
C THR A 188 9.79 23.93 17.29
N TYR A 189 8.90 24.25 16.37
CA TYR A 189 9.27 24.35 14.96
C TYR A 189 10.30 25.48 14.70
N GLU A 190 10.35 26.52 15.53
CA GLU A 190 11.40 27.56 15.45
C GLU A 190 12.79 26.98 15.77
N ASP A 191 12.89 26.06 16.71
CA ASP A 191 14.14 25.34 17.02
C ASP A 191 14.54 24.43 15.86
N MET A 192 13.57 23.75 15.23
CA MET A 192 13.77 22.93 14.04
C MET A 192 14.31 23.78 12.87
N LEU A 193 13.69 24.92 12.60
CA LEU A 193 14.17 25.85 11.56
C LEU A 193 15.57 26.39 11.87
N ALA A 194 15.85 26.71 13.14
CA ALA A 194 17.16 27.15 13.57
C ALA A 194 18.24 26.06 13.45
N ALA A 195 17.86 24.80 13.52
CA ALA A 195 18.74 23.67 13.26
C ALA A 195 19.04 23.44 11.77
N GLY A 196 18.35 24.14 10.87
CA GLY A 196 18.61 24.10 9.42
C GLY A 196 17.84 23.02 8.67
N VAL A 197 16.71 22.58 9.20
CA VAL A 197 15.82 21.67 8.48
C VAL A 197 15.21 22.38 7.27
N GLY A 198 15.20 21.70 6.13
CA GLY A 198 14.82 22.24 4.83
C GLY A 198 13.31 22.37 4.61
N ILE A 199 12.61 23.03 5.53
CA ILE A 199 11.21 23.43 5.38
C ILE A 199 11.07 24.91 5.75
N GLU A 200 10.33 25.67 4.97
CA GLU A 200 10.09 27.09 5.19
C GLU A 200 8.63 27.46 4.93
N ALA A 201 8.13 28.44 5.67
CA ALA A 201 6.83 29.08 5.47
C ALA A 201 7.02 30.60 5.31
N PRO A 202 7.29 31.09 4.08
CA PRO A 202 7.56 32.51 3.83
C PRO A 202 6.38 33.44 4.14
N ASP A 203 5.17 32.89 4.04
CA ASP A 203 3.89 33.52 4.37
C ASP A 203 2.87 32.49 4.82
N ASP A 204 1.64 32.90 5.17
CA ASP A 204 0.59 32.03 5.71
C ASP A 204 0.11 30.95 4.73
N TYR A 205 0.39 31.07 3.43
CA TYR A 205 -0.14 30.18 2.39
C TYR A 205 0.92 29.65 1.43
N THR A 206 2.19 29.75 1.79
CA THR A 206 3.30 29.21 1.00
C THR A 206 4.17 28.30 1.88
N LEU A 207 4.44 27.09 1.38
CA LEU A 207 5.40 26.15 1.95
C LEU A 207 6.50 25.86 0.95
N VAL A 208 7.75 25.82 1.41
CA VAL A 208 8.91 25.45 0.61
C VAL A 208 9.64 24.30 1.28
N PHE A 209 9.91 23.25 0.53
CA PHE A 209 10.72 22.12 0.98
C PHE A 209 12.01 22.06 0.18
N THR A 210 13.12 21.73 0.85
CA THR A 210 14.43 21.51 0.24
C THR A 210 14.86 20.08 0.45
N CYS A 211 15.04 19.36 -0.66
CA CYS A 211 15.49 17.96 -0.67
C CYS A 211 17.03 17.88 -0.71
N PRO A 212 17.65 16.87 -0.07
CA PRO A 212 19.11 16.70 -0.08
C PRO A 212 19.68 16.32 -1.45
N SER A 213 18.83 15.81 -2.32
CA SER A 213 19.11 15.47 -3.72
C SER A 213 17.84 15.66 -4.54
N ALA A 214 17.95 15.64 -5.86
CA ALA A 214 16.78 15.72 -6.73
C ALA A 214 15.75 14.62 -6.38
N CYS A 215 14.51 15.04 -6.18
CA CYS A 215 13.39 14.19 -5.82
C CYS A 215 12.18 14.48 -6.74
N PRO A 216 12.21 14.02 -7.99
CA PRO A 216 11.18 14.37 -8.98
C PRO A 216 9.79 13.76 -8.67
N TYR A 217 9.70 12.92 -7.65
CA TYR A 217 8.47 12.27 -7.15
C TYR A 217 8.01 12.86 -5.80
N PHE A 218 8.54 13.98 -5.36
CA PHE A 218 8.28 14.56 -4.03
C PHE A 218 6.79 14.92 -3.82
N ASP A 219 6.07 15.28 -4.88
CA ASP A 219 4.62 15.48 -4.83
C ASP A 219 3.85 14.23 -4.37
N THR A 220 4.37 13.05 -4.68
CA THR A 220 3.79 11.78 -4.19
C THR A 220 4.16 11.50 -2.72
N VAL A 221 5.32 11.99 -2.27
CA VAL A 221 5.82 11.84 -0.89
C VAL A 221 4.99 12.67 0.10
N VAL A 222 4.71 13.94 -0.23
CA VAL A 222 3.99 14.85 0.68
C VAL A 222 2.50 14.52 0.86
N ALA A 223 1.97 13.57 0.10
CA ALA A 223 0.63 13.03 0.32
C ALA A 223 0.55 12.03 1.49
N TYR A 224 1.69 11.65 2.07
CA TYR A 224 1.74 10.73 3.21
C TYR A 224 1.54 11.46 4.54
N ASN A 225 0.96 10.77 5.53
CA ASN A 225 0.55 11.38 6.80
C ASN A 225 1.70 11.92 7.67
N SER A 226 2.95 11.51 7.44
CA SER A 226 4.12 12.13 8.10
C SER A 226 4.37 13.59 7.69
N PHE A 227 3.66 14.07 6.65
CA PHE A 227 3.68 15.47 6.20
C PHE A 227 2.35 16.20 6.48
N TYR A 228 1.46 15.63 7.29
CA TYR A 228 0.17 16.26 7.60
C TYR A 228 0.33 17.45 8.55
N PRO A 229 -0.55 18.45 8.44
CA PRO A 229 -0.55 19.61 9.32
C PRO A 229 -1.13 19.27 10.70
N VAL A 230 -0.78 20.06 11.71
CA VAL A 230 -1.42 20.06 13.03
C VAL A 230 -1.64 21.51 13.48
N ALA A 231 -2.85 21.83 13.92
CA ALA A 231 -3.17 23.15 14.44
C ALA A 231 -2.29 23.49 15.68
N PRO A 232 -1.50 24.56 15.67
CA PRO A 232 -0.71 25.00 16.83
C PRO A 232 -1.57 25.15 18.08
N ALA A 233 -2.79 25.70 17.94
CA ALA A 233 -3.73 25.91 19.04
C ALA A 233 -4.20 24.58 19.67
N LEU A 234 -4.26 23.48 18.93
CA LEU A 234 -4.57 22.15 19.48
C LEU A 234 -3.43 21.66 20.40
N ILE A 235 -2.17 21.85 19.98
CA ILE A 235 -1.02 21.50 20.82
C ILE A 235 -0.97 22.38 22.07
N GLU A 236 -1.29 23.68 21.95
CA GLU A 236 -1.39 24.59 23.10
C GLU A 236 -2.49 24.19 24.06
N GLU A 237 -3.65 23.70 23.56
CA GLU A 237 -4.79 23.28 24.37
C GLU A 237 -4.51 21.96 25.11
N LEU A 238 -3.93 20.98 24.45
CA LEU A 238 -3.74 19.63 24.98
C LEU A 238 -2.39 19.44 25.70
N GLY A 239 -1.38 20.19 25.30
CA GLY A 239 0.02 19.92 25.65
C GLY A 239 0.56 18.66 24.96
N VAL A 240 1.86 18.40 25.09
CA VAL A 240 2.51 17.25 24.44
C VAL A 240 1.89 15.91 24.86
N ASP A 241 1.70 15.69 26.15
CA ASP A 241 1.14 14.42 26.66
C ASP A 241 -0.34 14.25 26.29
N GLY A 242 -1.11 15.35 26.27
CA GLY A 242 -2.51 15.33 25.86
C GLY A 242 -2.68 15.04 24.38
N PHE A 243 -1.81 15.57 23.52
CA PHE A 243 -1.86 15.27 22.09
C PHE A 243 -1.38 13.85 21.76
N ARG A 244 -0.43 13.28 22.52
CA ARG A 244 -0.08 11.86 22.41
C ARG A 244 -1.23 10.93 22.77
N SER A 245 -2.03 11.30 23.79
CA SER A 245 -3.13 10.49 24.29
C SER A 245 -4.51 11.00 23.88
N CYS A 246 -4.59 11.78 22.81
CA CYS A 246 -5.84 12.31 22.29
C CYS A 246 -6.82 11.22 21.88
N ASP A 247 -8.09 11.55 21.85
CA ASP A 247 -9.16 10.70 21.38
C ASP A 247 -10.02 11.41 20.31
N ASN A 248 -11.04 10.74 19.79
CA ASN A 248 -11.93 11.28 18.78
C ASN A 248 -12.70 12.53 19.21
N THR A 249 -12.78 12.84 20.51
CA THR A 249 -13.51 14.01 21.04
C THR A 249 -12.59 15.20 21.28
N THR A 250 -11.30 14.97 21.44
CA THR A 250 -10.28 15.99 21.69
C THR A 250 -9.53 16.39 20.43
N MET A 251 -9.49 15.53 19.40
CA MET A 251 -8.87 15.84 18.11
C MET A 251 -9.67 16.84 17.28
N TRP A 252 -8.97 17.61 16.46
CA TRP A 252 -9.58 18.45 15.44
C TRP A 252 -9.37 17.86 14.05
N TYR A 253 -10.29 18.16 13.15
CA TYR A 253 -10.42 17.56 11.83
C TYR A 253 -10.39 18.62 10.74
N ASN A 254 -9.80 18.34 9.58
CA ASN A 254 -9.82 19.19 8.40
C ASN A 254 -10.23 18.42 7.13
N GLY A 255 -10.45 17.12 7.25
CA GLY A 255 -10.82 16.23 6.15
C GLY A 255 -12.31 16.20 5.83
N PRO A 256 -12.76 15.31 4.92
CA PRO A 256 -14.14 15.26 4.44
C PRO A 256 -15.17 14.84 5.47
N TYR A 257 -14.76 14.17 6.55
CA TYR A 257 -15.63 13.68 7.61
C TYR A 257 -15.14 14.08 9.00
N VAL A 258 -16.06 14.00 9.97
CA VAL A 258 -15.79 14.04 11.41
C VAL A 258 -16.35 12.77 12.05
N VAL A 259 -15.88 12.42 13.25
CA VAL A 259 -16.34 11.22 13.96
C VAL A 259 -17.68 11.53 14.64
N GLU A 260 -18.74 10.79 14.29
CA GLU A 260 -20.03 10.84 14.97
C GLU A 260 -20.06 9.91 16.18
N GLU A 261 -19.57 8.67 16.00
CA GLU A 261 -19.58 7.66 17.05
C GLU A 261 -18.30 6.82 17.00
N TYR A 262 -17.72 6.58 18.14
CA TYR A 262 -16.65 5.63 18.33
C TYR A 262 -16.91 4.74 19.53
N ILE A 263 -17.01 3.44 19.28
CA ILE A 263 -17.10 2.41 20.32
C ILE A 263 -15.91 1.46 20.08
N GLN A 264 -14.93 1.53 20.96
CA GLN A 264 -13.70 0.76 20.87
C GLN A 264 -13.99 -0.74 20.67
N GLY A 265 -13.35 -1.33 19.66
CA GLY A 265 -13.51 -2.73 19.29
C GLY A 265 -14.89 -3.09 18.69
N ASN A 266 -15.71 -2.09 18.33
CA ASN A 266 -17.05 -2.33 17.80
C ASN A 266 -17.38 -1.46 16.58
N THR A 267 -17.38 -0.12 16.71
CA THR A 267 -17.93 0.76 15.66
C THR A 267 -17.15 2.08 15.57
N LYS A 268 -16.88 2.49 14.34
CA LYS A 268 -16.45 3.84 13.97
C LYS A 268 -17.46 4.38 12.96
N SER A 269 -18.16 5.47 13.27
CA SER A 269 -19.10 6.14 12.36
C SER A 269 -18.67 7.57 12.10
N TYR A 270 -18.73 7.96 10.84
CA TYR A 270 -18.32 9.25 10.33
C TYR A 270 -19.48 9.93 9.64
N ILE A 271 -19.62 11.25 9.86
CA ILE A 271 -20.55 12.11 9.14
C ILE A 271 -19.79 13.22 8.41
N PRO A 272 -20.37 13.81 7.35
CA PRO A 272 -19.70 14.86 6.61
C PRO A 272 -19.27 16.03 7.51
N ASN A 273 -18.01 16.45 7.36
CA ASN A 273 -17.54 17.71 7.91
C ASN A 273 -18.30 18.86 7.25
N PRO A 274 -19.09 19.67 8.01
CA PRO A 274 -19.89 20.73 7.41
C PRO A 274 -19.04 21.89 6.84
N ASN A 275 -17.80 22.02 7.33
CA ASN A 275 -16.86 23.07 6.90
C ASN A 275 -15.73 22.54 6.02
N TYR A 276 -15.94 21.37 5.39
CA TYR A 276 -14.94 20.84 4.46
C TYR A 276 -14.79 21.74 3.23
N TYR A 277 -13.58 22.18 2.96
CA TYR A 277 -13.27 23.15 1.92
C TYR A 277 -13.72 22.71 0.52
N ASP A 278 -13.71 21.41 0.24
CA ASP A 278 -14.09 20.85 -1.08
C ASP A 278 -15.51 20.25 -1.12
N ALA A 279 -16.34 20.59 -0.15
CA ALA A 279 -17.69 20.04 0.01
C ALA A 279 -18.59 20.21 -1.22
N ALA A 280 -18.35 21.24 -2.03
CA ALA A 280 -19.13 21.52 -3.24
C ALA A 280 -18.74 20.63 -4.43
N ASN A 281 -17.53 20.08 -4.44
CA ASN A 281 -16.95 19.36 -5.58
C ASN A 281 -16.87 17.85 -5.36
N VAL A 282 -17.02 17.38 -4.11
CA VAL A 282 -16.95 15.94 -3.80
C VAL A 282 -18.27 15.41 -3.26
N SER A 283 -18.65 14.22 -3.71
CA SER A 283 -19.75 13.47 -3.11
C SER A 283 -19.26 12.73 -1.87
N ARG A 284 -20.09 12.71 -0.82
CA ARG A 284 -19.81 12.06 0.47
C ARG A 284 -21.06 11.33 0.94
N PHE A 285 -20.88 10.26 1.69
CA PHE A 285 -21.99 9.60 2.36
C PHE A 285 -22.59 10.49 3.46
N GLU A 286 -23.90 10.41 3.68
CA GLU A 286 -24.55 11.04 4.85
C GLU A 286 -24.03 10.39 6.15
N ARG A 287 -23.63 9.09 6.09
CA ARG A 287 -22.92 8.35 7.14
C ARG A 287 -22.06 7.25 6.52
N PHE A 288 -20.84 7.13 7.00
CA PHE A 288 -19.92 6.04 6.67
C PHE A 288 -19.59 5.30 7.98
N THR A 289 -19.89 4.00 8.05
CA THR A 289 -19.69 3.19 9.26
C THR A 289 -18.75 2.03 8.99
N VAL A 290 -17.78 1.84 9.86
CA VAL A 290 -16.92 0.67 9.91
C VAL A 290 -17.26 -0.11 11.17
N THR A 291 -17.79 -1.33 11.01
CA THR A 291 -18.10 -2.24 12.12
C THR A 291 -16.94 -3.21 12.33
N MET A 292 -16.52 -3.41 13.57
CA MET A 292 -15.48 -4.38 13.89
C MET A 292 -16.12 -5.74 14.22
N ILE A 293 -15.64 -6.79 13.55
CA ILE A 293 -16.15 -8.14 13.68
C ILE A 293 -15.00 -9.07 14.06
N SER A 294 -15.10 -9.75 15.19
CA SER A 294 -14.04 -10.64 15.68
C SER A 294 -13.80 -11.84 14.75
N ASP A 295 -14.86 -12.35 14.12
CA ASP A 295 -14.82 -13.47 13.18
C ASP A 295 -15.38 -13.06 11.81
N GLY A 296 -14.50 -12.84 10.84
CA GLY A 296 -14.87 -12.47 9.48
C GLY A 296 -15.65 -13.55 8.72
N SER A 297 -15.74 -14.77 9.23
CA SER A 297 -16.50 -15.85 8.58
C SER A 297 -18.00 -15.58 8.49
N ILE A 298 -18.55 -14.71 9.33
CA ILE A 298 -19.96 -14.32 9.32
C ILE A 298 -20.27 -13.16 8.35
N SER A 299 -19.27 -12.56 7.72
CA SER A 299 -19.43 -11.35 6.89
C SER A 299 -20.42 -11.53 5.75
N LEU A 300 -20.42 -12.69 5.08
CA LEU A 300 -21.41 -12.98 4.04
C LEU A 300 -22.85 -12.99 4.60
N GLN A 301 -23.06 -13.54 5.79
CA GLN A 301 -24.39 -13.52 6.44
C GLN A 301 -24.82 -12.11 6.79
N LEU A 302 -23.90 -11.25 7.25
CA LEU A 302 -24.19 -9.84 7.52
C LEU A 302 -24.58 -9.10 6.24
N TYR A 303 -23.87 -9.33 5.14
CA TYR A 303 -24.23 -8.78 3.82
C TYR A 303 -25.64 -9.25 3.39
N GLN A 304 -25.94 -10.53 3.54
CA GLN A 304 -27.25 -11.11 3.24
C GLN A 304 -28.38 -10.50 4.07
N ASN A 305 -28.08 -10.13 5.32
CA ASN A 305 -29.01 -9.44 6.21
C ASN A 305 -29.09 -7.92 5.93
N ARG A 306 -28.32 -7.39 4.98
CA ARG A 306 -28.16 -5.97 4.68
C ARG A 306 -27.60 -5.15 5.85
N GLU A 307 -26.71 -5.77 6.60
CA GLU A 307 -25.94 -5.14 7.67
C GLU A 307 -24.55 -4.68 7.17
N LEU A 308 -24.18 -5.08 5.95
CA LEU A 308 -22.99 -4.63 5.20
C LEU A 308 -23.39 -4.30 3.76
N ASP A 309 -22.70 -3.33 3.16
CA ASP A 309 -22.87 -2.94 1.76
C ASP A 309 -21.78 -3.50 0.83
N GLU A 310 -20.74 -4.09 1.39
CA GLU A 310 -19.67 -4.79 0.65
C GLU A 310 -19.15 -5.95 1.48
N VAL A 311 -18.82 -7.08 0.83
CA VAL A 311 -18.19 -8.23 1.46
C VAL A 311 -17.22 -8.93 0.51
N ASP A 312 -15.98 -9.12 0.95
CA ASP A 312 -15.02 -9.97 0.25
C ASP A 312 -15.37 -11.45 0.47
N LEU A 313 -15.26 -12.24 -0.59
CA LEU A 313 -15.64 -13.64 -0.60
C LEU A 313 -14.41 -14.55 -0.54
N GLY A 314 -14.44 -15.54 0.34
CA GLY A 314 -13.46 -16.61 0.35
C GLY A 314 -13.77 -17.69 -0.71
N GLU A 315 -12.78 -18.52 -1.01
CA GLU A 315 -12.86 -19.60 -2.02
C GLU A 315 -14.11 -20.48 -1.88
N SER A 316 -14.47 -20.87 -0.66
CA SER A 316 -15.65 -21.73 -0.39
C SER A 316 -16.96 -21.04 -0.74
N ASN A 317 -17.09 -19.74 -0.44
CA ASN A 317 -18.27 -18.96 -0.76
C ASN A 317 -18.42 -18.79 -2.27
N ILE A 318 -17.33 -18.44 -2.97
CA ILE A 318 -17.29 -18.26 -4.42
C ILE A 318 -17.68 -19.58 -5.11
N THR A 319 -17.07 -20.69 -4.70
CA THR A 319 -17.34 -22.03 -5.26
C THR A 319 -18.79 -22.44 -5.06
N THR A 320 -19.37 -22.17 -3.88
CA THR A 320 -20.77 -22.46 -3.58
C THR A 320 -21.70 -21.63 -4.46
N ILE A 321 -21.48 -20.33 -4.55
CA ILE A 321 -22.32 -19.43 -5.36
C ILE A 321 -22.22 -19.80 -6.86
N GLN A 322 -21.01 -20.03 -7.36
CA GLN A 322 -20.77 -20.32 -8.77
C GLN A 322 -21.33 -21.68 -9.21
N SER A 323 -21.32 -22.67 -8.34
CA SER A 323 -21.82 -24.03 -8.64
C SER A 323 -23.33 -24.13 -8.75
N ASP A 324 -24.07 -23.14 -8.22
CA ASP A 324 -25.53 -23.08 -8.27
C ASP A 324 -26.01 -21.88 -9.10
N PRO A 325 -26.36 -22.07 -10.38
CA PRO A 325 -26.88 -20.98 -11.22
C PRO A 325 -28.21 -20.38 -10.73
N SER A 326 -28.91 -21.03 -9.80
CA SER A 326 -30.13 -20.49 -9.17
C SER A 326 -29.86 -19.65 -7.93
N ASN A 327 -28.62 -19.59 -7.47
CA ASN A 327 -28.21 -18.75 -6.35
C ASN A 327 -28.38 -17.28 -6.74
N GLU A 328 -29.04 -16.50 -5.89
CA GLU A 328 -29.32 -15.06 -6.16
C GLU A 328 -28.06 -14.22 -6.38
N TYR A 329 -26.92 -14.62 -5.82
CA TYR A 329 -25.63 -13.93 -5.96
C TYR A 329 -24.80 -14.40 -7.16
N ASN A 330 -25.25 -15.42 -7.91
CA ASN A 330 -24.47 -15.98 -9.02
C ASN A 330 -24.11 -14.94 -10.09
N GLN A 331 -25.03 -13.99 -10.35
CA GLN A 331 -24.82 -12.90 -11.29
C GLN A 331 -24.29 -11.60 -10.66
N GLN A 332 -23.88 -11.64 -9.39
CA GLN A 332 -23.38 -10.49 -8.63
C GLN A 332 -21.94 -10.68 -8.15
N LEU A 333 -21.27 -11.73 -8.61
CA LEU A 333 -19.85 -11.95 -8.31
C LEU A 333 -19.02 -10.89 -9.04
N CYS A 334 -18.35 -10.03 -8.29
CA CYS A 334 -17.53 -8.93 -8.78
C CYS A 334 -16.04 -9.18 -8.48
N GLU A 335 -15.18 -9.18 -9.51
CA GLU A 335 -13.73 -9.34 -9.35
C GLU A 335 -13.10 -7.99 -9.03
N LYS A 336 -12.47 -7.86 -7.85
CA LYS A 336 -11.81 -6.61 -7.43
C LYS A 336 -10.50 -6.38 -8.18
N ARG A 337 -10.03 -5.15 -8.19
CA ARG A 337 -8.67 -4.80 -8.64
C ARG A 337 -7.63 -5.43 -7.72
N ALA A 338 -6.42 -5.63 -8.23
CA ALA A 338 -5.29 -6.01 -7.40
C ALA A 338 -5.06 -4.96 -6.31
N LYS A 339 -4.85 -5.40 -5.08
CA LYS A 339 -4.40 -4.53 -4.00
C LYS A 339 -2.98 -4.05 -4.29
N LYS A 340 -2.57 -2.91 -3.69
CA LYS A 340 -1.28 -2.25 -3.95
C LYS A 340 -0.03 -3.01 -3.49
N PHE A 341 -0.16 -4.25 -3.01
CA PHE A 341 0.95 -5.02 -2.46
C PHE A 341 1.48 -6.05 -3.45
N SER A 342 2.80 -6.06 -3.66
CA SER A 342 3.52 -7.12 -4.36
C SER A 342 4.01 -8.15 -3.35
N TYR A 343 3.44 -9.35 -3.38
CA TYR A 343 3.81 -10.43 -2.46
C TYR A 343 4.93 -11.30 -3.02
N CYS A 344 5.94 -11.58 -2.17
CA CYS A 344 7.12 -12.33 -2.54
C CYS A 344 7.50 -13.38 -1.47
N PHE A 345 8.20 -14.43 -1.88
CA PHE A 345 9.04 -15.17 -0.94
C PHE A 345 10.36 -14.42 -0.78
N ILE A 346 10.60 -13.96 0.42
CA ILE A 346 11.81 -13.25 0.81
C ILE A 346 12.69 -14.24 1.55
N PHE A 347 13.75 -14.72 0.90
CA PHE A 347 14.62 -15.78 1.39
C PHE A 347 15.53 -15.27 2.51
N ASN A 348 15.71 -16.08 3.55
CA ASN A 348 16.68 -15.83 4.62
C ASN A 348 18.02 -16.53 4.28
N TYR A 349 19.06 -15.77 4.12
CA TYR A 349 20.41 -16.26 3.79
C TYR A 349 21.31 -16.56 4.99
N ASP A 350 20.83 -16.23 6.22
CA ASP A 350 21.51 -16.51 7.49
C ASP A 350 20.55 -17.18 8.48
N LYS A 351 19.90 -18.27 8.01
CA LYS A 351 18.96 -19.03 8.83
C LYS A 351 19.65 -19.70 9.99
N LYS A 352 18.96 -19.72 11.14
CA LYS A 352 19.39 -20.41 12.35
C LYS A 352 18.42 -21.52 12.76
N ASN A 353 18.94 -22.49 13.45
CA ASN A 353 18.17 -23.48 14.19
C ASN A 353 17.61 -22.87 15.48
N VAL A 354 16.64 -23.56 16.10
CA VAL A 354 16.02 -23.09 17.36
C VAL A 354 17.04 -22.90 18.50
N ASP A 355 18.16 -23.64 18.48
CA ASP A 355 19.25 -23.51 19.44
C ASP A 355 20.24 -22.36 19.14
N GLY A 356 19.98 -21.58 18.08
CA GLY A 356 20.76 -20.44 17.63
C GLY A 356 21.97 -20.80 16.75
N THR A 357 22.22 -22.07 16.47
CA THR A 357 23.29 -22.50 15.54
C THR A 357 22.88 -22.23 14.09
N PRO A 358 23.81 -21.94 13.16
CA PRO A 358 23.49 -21.80 11.74
C PRO A 358 22.87 -23.08 11.15
N ASP A 359 21.84 -22.92 10.32
CA ASP A 359 21.37 -24.01 9.47
C ASP A 359 22.23 -24.09 8.20
N GLU A 360 23.35 -24.77 8.33
CA GLU A 360 24.34 -24.90 7.26
C GLU A 360 23.76 -25.50 5.97
N ASN A 361 22.80 -26.44 6.08
CA ASN A 361 22.22 -27.10 4.92
C ASN A 361 21.38 -26.14 4.08
N TRP A 362 20.49 -25.38 4.74
CA TRP A 362 19.69 -24.36 4.10
C TRP A 362 20.56 -23.20 3.58
N ASN A 363 21.47 -22.66 4.41
CA ASN A 363 22.26 -21.48 4.07
C ASN A 363 23.15 -21.73 2.82
N LYS A 364 23.72 -22.91 2.70
CA LYS A 364 24.48 -23.31 1.50
C LYS A 364 23.57 -23.48 0.30
N ALA A 365 22.41 -24.13 0.48
CA ALA A 365 21.46 -24.37 -0.60
C ALA A 365 20.94 -23.06 -1.20
N ILE A 366 20.45 -22.14 -0.36
CA ILE A 366 19.86 -20.89 -0.82
C ILE A 366 20.89 -19.89 -1.38
N ALA A 367 22.16 -19.99 -1.00
CA ALA A 367 23.24 -19.20 -1.59
C ALA A 367 23.53 -19.58 -3.04
N ASN A 368 23.17 -20.80 -3.47
CA ASN A 368 23.42 -21.29 -4.83
C ASN A 368 22.38 -20.73 -5.84
N LYS A 369 22.83 -20.12 -6.93
CA LYS A 369 21.95 -19.52 -7.96
C LYS A 369 21.03 -20.56 -8.62
N ALA A 370 21.56 -21.73 -9.02
CA ALA A 370 20.76 -22.78 -9.64
C ALA A 370 19.65 -23.29 -8.74
N PHE A 371 19.91 -23.41 -7.43
CA PHE A 371 18.89 -23.76 -6.45
C PHE A 371 17.78 -22.69 -6.35
N ARG A 372 18.14 -21.40 -6.25
CA ARG A 372 17.15 -20.29 -6.26
C ARG A 372 16.35 -20.25 -7.56
N GLN A 373 16.99 -20.46 -8.68
CA GLN A 373 16.31 -20.49 -9.98
C GLN A 373 15.30 -21.64 -10.11
N CYS A 374 15.42 -22.71 -9.34
CA CYS A 374 14.38 -23.76 -9.30
C CYS A 374 13.04 -23.21 -8.80
N PHE A 375 13.03 -22.22 -7.92
CA PHE A 375 11.78 -21.56 -7.50
C PHE A 375 11.14 -20.81 -8.66
N SER A 376 11.86 -19.88 -9.29
CA SER A 376 11.29 -19.04 -10.35
C SER A 376 10.94 -19.80 -11.61
N LYS A 377 11.72 -20.80 -11.98
CA LYS A 377 11.52 -21.56 -13.24
C LYS A 377 10.66 -22.81 -13.08
N GLY A 378 10.57 -23.37 -11.85
CA GLY A 378 9.93 -24.67 -11.62
C GLY A 378 8.69 -24.65 -10.76
N MET A 379 8.52 -23.62 -9.92
CA MET A 379 7.41 -23.63 -8.97
C MET A 379 6.07 -23.31 -9.63
N VAL A 380 5.12 -24.24 -9.51
CA VAL A 380 3.76 -24.10 -10.05
C VAL A 380 2.82 -23.74 -8.88
N LEU A 381 2.34 -22.49 -8.87
CA LEU A 381 1.52 -21.94 -7.80
C LEU A 381 0.02 -21.88 -8.11
N ASN A 382 -0.46 -22.50 -9.21
CA ASN A 382 -1.87 -22.40 -9.61
C ASN A 382 -2.86 -22.75 -8.50
N LYS A 383 -2.57 -23.79 -7.69
CA LYS A 383 -3.42 -24.19 -6.55
C LYS A 383 -3.38 -23.13 -5.44
N PHE A 384 -2.24 -22.46 -5.26
CA PHE A 384 -2.09 -21.39 -4.30
C PHE A 384 -2.81 -20.11 -4.75
N PHE A 385 -2.73 -19.77 -6.04
CA PHE A 385 -3.48 -18.67 -6.62
C PHE A 385 -4.98 -18.84 -6.51
N ALA A 386 -5.48 -20.08 -6.64
CA ALA A 386 -6.91 -20.38 -6.51
C ALA A 386 -7.46 -20.08 -5.10
N ARG A 387 -6.60 -19.96 -4.08
CA ARG A 387 -7.00 -19.50 -2.74
C ARG A 387 -7.41 -18.04 -2.73
N TYR A 388 -6.80 -17.21 -3.60
CA TYR A 388 -7.11 -15.80 -3.76
C TYR A 388 -8.24 -15.61 -4.78
N ASN A 389 -8.11 -16.23 -5.94
CA ASN A 389 -9.05 -16.09 -7.05
C ASN A 389 -9.36 -17.47 -7.66
N PRO A 390 -10.39 -18.16 -7.17
CA PRO A 390 -10.73 -19.50 -7.66
C PRO A 390 -11.30 -19.53 -9.09
N ILE A 391 -11.81 -18.39 -9.59
CA ILE A 391 -12.38 -18.26 -10.93
C ILE A 391 -11.26 -18.03 -11.96
N ASN A 392 -10.36 -17.11 -11.67
CA ASN A 392 -9.26 -16.70 -12.56
C ASN A 392 -7.89 -16.77 -11.84
N PRO A 393 -7.43 -17.97 -11.42
CA PRO A 393 -6.23 -18.09 -10.56
C PRO A 393 -4.99 -17.42 -11.16
N LEU A 394 -4.80 -17.51 -12.47
CA LEU A 394 -3.61 -16.98 -13.15
C LEU A 394 -3.54 -15.44 -13.14
N LYS A 395 -4.64 -14.73 -12.90
CA LYS A 395 -4.61 -13.28 -12.70
C LYS A 395 -3.85 -12.87 -11.44
N CYS A 396 -3.73 -13.77 -10.47
CA CYS A 396 -2.97 -13.54 -9.24
C CYS A 396 -1.47 -13.76 -9.40
N GLU A 397 -0.97 -14.25 -10.54
CA GLU A 397 0.46 -14.46 -10.72
C GLU A 397 1.21 -13.13 -10.73
N ASN A 398 2.19 -13.00 -9.84
CA ASN A 398 3.09 -11.85 -9.75
C ASN A 398 4.48 -12.25 -10.19
N ASP A 399 5.00 -11.61 -11.23
CA ASP A 399 6.32 -11.86 -11.79
C ASP A 399 7.35 -10.76 -11.48
N PHE A 400 6.92 -9.64 -10.83
CA PHE A 400 7.75 -8.48 -10.54
C PHE A 400 7.84 -8.21 -9.05
N PHE A 401 8.93 -7.57 -8.64
CA PHE A 401 9.05 -7.08 -7.26
C PHE A 401 8.27 -5.77 -7.07
N THR A 402 8.42 -4.84 -8.00
CA THR A 402 7.62 -3.60 -8.01
C THR A 402 6.19 -3.87 -8.43
N MET A 403 5.28 -3.02 -7.96
CA MET A 403 3.86 -3.17 -8.27
C MET A 403 3.53 -2.56 -9.63
N LYS A 404 2.72 -3.28 -10.42
CA LYS A 404 2.12 -2.73 -11.65
C LYS A 404 1.27 -1.50 -11.31
N GLY A 405 1.38 -0.46 -12.13
CA GLY A 405 0.66 0.80 -11.91
C GLY A 405 1.34 1.73 -10.92
N LEU A 406 2.55 1.41 -10.46
CA LEU A 406 3.32 2.26 -9.54
C LEU A 406 3.70 3.59 -10.19
N CYS A 407 4.24 3.53 -11.38
CA CYS A 407 4.64 4.71 -12.15
C CYS A 407 4.69 4.40 -13.65
N TYR A 408 4.70 5.46 -14.45
CA TYR A 408 4.63 5.41 -15.91
C TYR A 408 5.67 6.33 -16.52
N THR A 409 6.24 5.91 -17.65
CA THR A 409 7.07 6.78 -18.48
C THR A 409 6.25 7.90 -19.11
N SER A 410 6.92 8.89 -19.70
CA SER A 410 6.29 10.05 -20.35
C SER A 410 5.32 9.67 -21.48
N ASP A 411 5.50 8.50 -22.12
CA ASP A 411 4.62 7.97 -23.15
C ASP A 411 3.49 7.08 -22.59
N GLY A 412 3.38 6.96 -21.25
CA GLY A 412 2.35 6.17 -20.57
C GLY A 412 2.67 4.69 -20.42
N THR A 413 3.91 4.25 -20.74
CA THR A 413 4.32 2.87 -20.53
C THR A 413 4.50 2.57 -19.03
N ASP A 414 3.84 1.52 -18.55
CA ASP A 414 4.00 1.05 -17.16
C ASP A 414 5.43 0.57 -16.89
N TYR A 415 5.96 0.90 -15.72
CA TYR A 415 7.33 0.53 -15.34
C TYR A 415 7.61 -0.98 -15.43
N THR A 416 6.65 -1.83 -15.04
CA THR A 416 6.84 -3.28 -15.13
C THR A 416 7.01 -3.79 -16.56
N ASN A 417 6.51 -3.06 -17.56
CA ASN A 417 6.75 -3.38 -18.97
C ASN A 417 8.20 -3.10 -19.36
N LEU A 418 8.86 -2.11 -18.75
CA LEU A 418 10.30 -1.88 -18.96
C LEU A 418 11.12 -3.03 -18.38
N VAL A 419 10.75 -3.51 -17.18
CA VAL A 419 11.40 -4.68 -16.56
C VAL A 419 11.23 -5.91 -17.44
N ALA A 420 10.03 -6.18 -17.95
CA ALA A 420 9.75 -7.29 -18.85
C ALA A 420 10.63 -7.22 -20.13
N LYS A 421 10.79 -6.03 -20.69
CA LYS A 421 11.64 -5.79 -21.87
C LYS A 421 13.12 -6.09 -21.58
N GLU A 422 13.64 -5.62 -20.46
CA GLU A 422 15.01 -5.91 -20.01
C GLU A 422 15.25 -7.42 -19.80
N MET A 423 14.20 -8.15 -19.40
CA MET A 423 14.23 -9.61 -19.28
C MET A 423 14.08 -10.35 -20.61
N GLY A 424 13.97 -9.64 -21.74
CA GLY A 424 13.78 -10.21 -23.07
C GLY A 424 12.38 -10.77 -23.33
N LEU A 425 11.37 -10.22 -22.67
CA LEU A 425 9.98 -10.68 -22.69
C LEU A 425 9.06 -9.65 -23.38
N ASP A 426 9.61 -8.88 -24.31
CA ASP A 426 8.89 -7.87 -25.06
C ASP A 426 7.90 -8.46 -26.07
N GLY A 427 6.80 -7.74 -26.30
CA GLY A 427 5.87 -7.89 -27.44
C GLY A 427 4.68 -8.82 -27.27
N GLU A 428 4.75 -9.96 -26.60
CA GLU A 428 3.62 -10.85 -26.36
C GLU A 428 3.58 -11.42 -24.92
N ALA A 429 4.60 -11.15 -24.16
CA ALA A 429 4.81 -11.81 -22.88
C ALA A 429 3.94 -11.24 -21.76
N TYR A 430 3.54 -9.98 -21.85
CA TYR A 430 2.83 -9.31 -20.77
C TYR A 430 1.83 -8.26 -21.31
N ASP A 431 0.58 -8.66 -21.48
CA ASP A 431 -0.51 -7.76 -21.88
C ASP A 431 -1.33 -7.22 -20.67
N GLY A 432 -0.94 -7.58 -19.46
CA GLY A 432 -1.64 -7.22 -18.24
C GLY A 432 -3.02 -7.86 -18.06
N LYS A 433 -3.48 -8.63 -19.04
CA LYS A 433 -4.80 -9.29 -19.07
C LYS A 433 -4.70 -10.82 -19.14
N THR A 434 -3.76 -11.32 -19.91
CA THR A 434 -3.50 -12.75 -20.09
C THR A 434 -2.11 -13.07 -19.60
N MET A 435 -1.85 -13.00 -18.33
CA MET A 435 -0.54 -13.25 -17.74
C MET A 435 0.15 -14.47 -18.40
N LYS A 436 0.84 -14.22 -19.50
CA LYS A 436 1.85 -15.14 -19.97
C LYS A 436 2.99 -15.06 -18.98
N ARG A 437 3.27 -16.15 -18.33
CA ARG A 437 4.33 -16.24 -17.33
C ARG A 437 5.66 -15.83 -17.95
N LEU A 438 6.37 -14.96 -17.27
CA LEU A 438 7.79 -14.68 -17.50
C LEU A 438 8.66 -15.94 -17.33
N ARG A 439 8.07 -17.02 -16.76
CA ARG A 439 8.72 -18.30 -16.49
C ARG A 439 8.59 -19.21 -17.70
N ALA A 440 9.46 -19.01 -18.67
CA ALA A 440 9.41 -19.68 -19.97
C ALA A 440 9.39 -21.22 -19.91
N ASN A 441 9.89 -21.85 -18.85
CA ASN A 441 9.96 -23.31 -18.67
C ASN A 441 9.27 -23.75 -17.40
N ASN A 442 8.09 -23.24 -17.17
CA ASN A 442 7.32 -23.51 -15.97
C ASN A 442 7.04 -24.99 -15.78
N GLY A 443 7.64 -25.59 -14.75
CA GLY A 443 7.48 -26.97 -14.36
C GLY A 443 8.56 -27.94 -14.85
N ASP A 444 9.34 -27.62 -15.87
CA ASP A 444 10.47 -28.47 -16.28
C ASP A 444 11.82 -27.89 -15.81
N ILE A 445 12.23 -28.33 -14.63
CA ILE A 445 13.51 -27.97 -14.02
C ILE A 445 14.48 -29.17 -13.95
N THR A 446 14.26 -30.22 -14.71
CA THR A 446 15.02 -31.47 -14.60
C THR A 446 16.54 -31.24 -14.63
N GLU A 447 17.03 -30.51 -15.63
CA GLU A 447 18.46 -30.24 -15.76
C GLU A 447 18.96 -29.24 -14.71
N LEU A 448 18.16 -28.20 -14.39
CA LEU A 448 18.49 -27.21 -13.36
C LEU A 448 18.55 -27.83 -11.97
N LYS A 449 17.58 -28.70 -11.62
CA LYS A 449 17.57 -29.47 -10.39
C LYS A 449 18.81 -30.36 -10.29
N LYS A 450 19.16 -31.04 -11.37
CA LYS A 450 20.36 -31.88 -11.42
C LYS A 450 21.62 -31.05 -11.17
N GLN A 451 21.77 -29.94 -11.89
CA GLN A 451 22.89 -29.00 -11.69
C GLN A 451 23.00 -28.55 -10.22
N ALA A 452 21.89 -28.05 -9.66
CA ALA A 452 21.84 -27.61 -8.25
C ALA A 452 22.25 -28.74 -7.29
N MET A 453 21.73 -29.95 -7.50
CA MET A 453 22.09 -31.10 -6.66
C MET A 453 23.56 -31.49 -6.77
N GLU A 454 24.15 -31.47 -7.95
CA GLU A 454 25.58 -31.76 -8.18
C GLU A 454 26.47 -30.70 -7.49
N GLU A 455 26.21 -29.41 -7.72
CA GLU A 455 26.97 -28.30 -7.13
C GLU A 455 26.89 -28.31 -5.59
N LEU A 456 25.68 -28.49 -5.06
CA LEU A 456 25.42 -28.45 -3.61
C LEU A 456 25.95 -29.69 -2.89
N SER A 457 25.83 -30.88 -3.48
CA SER A 457 26.42 -32.12 -2.91
C SER A 457 27.93 -32.00 -2.78
N ALA A 458 28.60 -31.31 -3.75
CA ALA A 458 30.05 -31.11 -3.70
C ALA A 458 30.53 -30.28 -2.48
N ILE A 459 29.64 -29.44 -1.92
CA ILE A 459 29.91 -28.63 -0.72
C ILE A 459 29.25 -29.19 0.56
N GLY A 460 28.70 -30.43 0.48
CA GLY A 460 28.21 -31.18 1.62
C GLY A 460 26.75 -30.90 2.00
N VAL A 461 25.94 -30.36 1.07
CA VAL A 461 24.47 -30.24 1.27
C VAL A 461 23.83 -31.62 1.12
N THR A 462 22.90 -31.94 2.02
CA THR A 462 22.10 -33.16 2.00
C THR A 462 20.68 -32.87 1.50
N PHE A 463 20.10 -33.82 0.75
CA PHE A 463 18.77 -33.72 0.19
C PHE A 463 17.82 -34.73 0.85
N PRO A 464 16.48 -34.39 0.94
CA PRO A 464 15.91 -33.11 0.54
C PRO A 464 16.37 -31.96 1.44
N VAL A 465 16.39 -30.74 0.86
CA VAL A 465 16.59 -29.51 1.63
C VAL A 465 15.28 -29.15 2.31
N HIS A 466 15.31 -28.99 3.63
CA HIS A 466 14.15 -28.62 4.44
C HIS A 466 13.95 -27.12 4.49
N CYS A 467 12.77 -26.66 4.09
CA CYS A 467 12.39 -25.25 3.99
C CYS A 467 11.37 -24.93 5.09
N SER A 468 11.79 -24.20 6.14
CA SER A 468 10.93 -23.86 7.29
C SER A 468 10.03 -22.67 6.97
N TYR A 469 8.72 -22.89 6.99
CA TYR A 469 7.69 -21.87 6.83
C TYR A 469 6.85 -21.77 8.10
N TYR A 470 6.54 -20.54 8.54
CA TYR A 470 5.86 -20.30 9.81
C TYR A 470 4.51 -19.63 9.63
N ILE A 471 3.50 -20.12 10.34
CA ILE A 471 2.13 -19.62 10.34
C ILE A 471 1.65 -19.33 11.76
N LEU A 472 0.63 -18.46 11.90
CA LEU A 472 0.01 -18.17 13.19
C LEU A 472 -0.70 -19.43 13.73
N ALA A 473 -0.36 -19.82 14.96
CA ALA A 473 -0.98 -20.95 15.64
C ALA A 473 -2.49 -20.70 15.84
N GLY A 474 -3.29 -21.73 15.56
CA GLY A 474 -4.75 -21.68 15.69
C GLY A 474 -5.47 -21.01 14.51
N SER A 475 -4.77 -20.46 13.52
CA SER A 475 -5.38 -19.93 12.29
C SER A 475 -5.65 -21.05 11.28
N THR A 476 -6.90 -21.45 11.14
CA THR A 476 -7.32 -22.48 10.16
C THR A 476 -7.03 -22.03 8.73
N SER A 477 -7.33 -20.78 8.39
CA SER A 477 -7.07 -20.23 7.05
C SER A 477 -5.58 -20.23 6.68
N ALA A 478 -4.70 -19.87 7.65
CA ALA A 478 -3.26 -19.92 7.43
C ALA A 478 -2.75 -21.37 7.25
N LEU A 479 -3.30 -22.31 8.02
CA LEU A 479 -2.95 -23.73 7.90
C LEU A 479 -3.39 -24.31 6.54
N ASP A 480 -4.60 -23.98 6.09
CA ASP A 480 -5.11 -24.42 4.79
C ASP A 480 -4.23 -23.87 3.65
N SER A 481 -3.91 -22.58 3.69
CA SER A 481 -3.03 -21.95 2.70
C SER A 481 -1.62 -22.54 2.70
N ALA A 482 -1.04 -22.77 3.88
CA ALA A 482 0.27 -23.41 4.00
C ALA A 482 0.26 -24.88 3.51
N THR A 483 -0.84 -25.59 3.73
CA THR A 483 -0.99 -26.96 3.26
C THR A 483 -1.05 -27.01 1.73
N VAL A 484 -1.79 -26.09 1.10
CA VAL A 484 -1.81 -25.95 -0.36
C VAL A 484 -0.43 -25.56 -0.90
N LEU A 485 0.26 -24.63 -0.23
CA LEU A 485 1.63 -24.25 -0.60
C LEU A 485 2.58 -25.46 -0.50
N LYS A 486 2.50 -26.26 0.56
CA LYS A 486 3.27 -27.51 0.69
C LYS A 486 3.01 -28.47 -0.46
N GLN A 487 1.75 -28.60 -0.91
CA GLN A 487 1.43 -29.40 -2.08
C GLN A 487 2.07 -28.82 -3.36
N CYS A 488 2.09 -27.49 -3.52
CA CYS A 488 2.79 -26.86 -4.64
C CYS A 488 4.29 -27.16 -4.65
N PHE A 489 4.94 -27.21 -3.46
CA PHE A 489 6.33 -27.63 -3.34
C PHE A 489 6.54 -29.08 -3.79
N THR A 490 5.72 -30.01 -3.28
CA THR A 490 5.81 -31.44 -3.67
C THR A 490 5.57 -31.62 -5.17
N ASP A 491 4.54 -30.97 -5.74
CA ASP A 491 4.22 -31.06 -7.17
C ASP A 491 5.34 -30.51 -8.05
N SER A 492 6.04 -29.46 -7.60
CA SER A 492 7.07 -28.74 -8.37
C SER A 492 8.45 -29.38 -8.25
N PHE A 493 8.81 -29.83 -7.04
CA PHE A 493 10.18 -30.20 -6.71
C PHE A 493 10.36 -31.70 -6.42
N GLY A 494 9.28 -32.40 -6.10
CA GLY A 494 9.32 -33.76 -5.59
C GLY A 494 9.80 -33.80 -4.12
N ASP A 495 9.64 -34.97 -3.49
CA ASP A 495 10.01 -35.16 -2.08
C ASP A 495 11.54 -35.37 -1.88
N ASP A 496 12.30 -35.46 -2.96
CA ASP A 496 13.73 -35.74 -2.98
C ASP A 496 14.61 -34.48 -3.09
N PHE A 497 14.03 -33.28 -3.28
CA PHE A 497 14.80 -32.07 -3.54
C PHE A 497 14.56 -30.96 -2.51
N ILE A 498 13.36 -30.36 -2.51
CA ILE A 498 12.98 -29.29 -1.56
C ILE A 498 11.65 -29.66 -0.91
N VAL A 499 11.61 -29.70 0.42
CA VAL A 499 10.43 -30.03 1.20
C VAL A 499 10.04 -28.87 2.11
N LEU A 500 8.76 -28.48 2.08
CA LEU A 500 8.23 -27.44 2.95
C LEU A 500 7.81 -28.02 4.30
N ASP A 501 8.39 -27.49 5.38
CA ASP A 501 8.02 -27.79 6.76
C ASP A 501 7.20 -26.64 7.34
N ILE A 502 5.96 -26.93 7.73
CA ILE A 502 5.04 -25.96 8.32
C ILE A 502 5.27 -25.92 9.83
N ASN A 503 5.65 -24.76 10.34
CA ASN A 503 5.86 -24.46 11.75
C ASN A 503 4.88 -23.38 12.22
N THR A 504 4.79 -23.14 13.54
CA THR A 504 3.86 -22.16 14.09
C THR A 504 4.55 -21.17 15.00
N PHE A 505 3.98 -19.95 15.08
CA PHE A 505 4.28 -18.93 16.10
C PHE A 505 2.97 -18.52 16.80
N VAL A 506 3.05 -17.85 17.95
CA VAL A 506 1.86 -17.60 18.81
C VAL A 506 1.31 -16.20 18.67
N SER A 507 2.16 -15.15 18.60
CA SER A 507 1.71 -13.77 18.63
C SER A 507 2.36 -12.87 17.59
N SER A 508 3.68 -12.96 17.38
CA SER A 508 4.40 -12.04 16.51
C SER A 508 5.43 -12.76 15.65
N THR A 509 5.18 -12.81 14.35
CA THR A 509 6.14 -13.34 13.37
C THR A 509 7.49 -12.64 13.49
N MET A 510 7.50 -11.31 13.66
CA MET A 510 8.75 -10.55 13.75
C MET A 510 9.57 -10.95 14.97
N LYS A 511 8.96 -11.04 16.14
CA LYS A 511 9.67 -11.32 17.39
C LYS A 511 10.04 -12.80 17.56
N GLU A 512 9.13 -13.70 17.15
CA GLU A 512 9.27 -15.13 17.43
C GLU A 512 9.99 -15.91 16.32
N VAL A 513 10.00 -15.38 15.08
CA VAL A 513 10.50 -16.08 13.89
C VAL A 513 11.61 -15.31 13.19
N VAL A 514 11.33 -14.04 12.81
CA VAL A 514 12.22 -13.25 11.96
C VAL A 514 13.45 -12.77 12.74
N ALA A 515 13.26 -12.16 13.91
CA ALA A 515 14.39 -11.68 14.73
C ALA A 515 15.35 -12.81 15.16
N PRO A 516 14.89 -14.02 15.56
CA PRO A 516 15.79 -15.16 15.80
C PRO A 516 16.23 -15.89 14.50
N LYS A 517 15.79 -15.45 13.31
CA LYS A 517 16.19 -15.97 11.98
C LYS A 517 15.82 -17.43 11.72
N LEU A 518 14.67 -17.89 12.20
CA LEU A 518 14.27 -19.30 12.13
C LEU A 518 13.65 -19.70 10.79
N GLN A 519 13.09 -18.75 10.03
CA GLN A 519 12.44 -19.01 8.74
C GLN A 519 13.43 -19.29 7.63
N SER A 520 13.05 -20.12 6.67
CA SER A 520 13.75 -20.24 5.39
C SER A 520 13.35 -19.11 4.44
N PHE A 521 12.08 -18.72 4.48
CA PHE A 521 11.57 -17.51 3.83
C PHE A 521 10.34 -16.99 4.59
N VAL A 522 10.00 -15.74 4.35
CA VAL A 522 8.69 -15.17 4.68
C VAL A 522 7.92 -14.93 3.39
N HIS A 523 6.60 -15.14 3.41
CA HIS A 523 5.70 -14.69 2.35
C HIS A 523 5.11 -13.36 2.79
N MET A 524 5.60 -12.28 2.23
CA MET A 524 5.26 -10.92 2.63
C MET A 524 5.10 -10.03 1.41
N GLY A 525 4.20 -9.05 1.49
CA GLY A 525 4.01 -8.01 0.50
C GLY A 525 4.66 -6.71 0.89
N TRP A 526 5.17 -5.97 -0.10
CA TRP A 526 5.53 -4.56 0.02
C TRP A 526 4.53 -3.73 -0.77
N GLY A 527 4.02 -2.66 -0.17
CA GLY A 527 3.24 -1.64 -0.83
C GLY A 527 4.01 -0.32 -0.76
N ALA A 528 4.15 0.35 -1.88
CA ALA A 528 4.93 1.57 -1.94
C ALA A 528 4.34 2.69 -1.07
N ASP A 529 5.22 3.51 -0.51
CA ASP A 529 4.84 4.73 0.22
C ASP A 529 4.67 5.91 -0.73
N PHE A 530 5.44 5.93 -1.83
CA PHE A 530 5.43 6.97 -2.87
C PHE A 530 5.68 6.40 -4.27
N GLY A 531 5.43 7.19 -5.31
CA GLY A 531 5.34 6.76 -6.71
C GLY A 531 6.66 6.68 -7.47
N ASP A 532 7.69 6.03 -6.92
CA ASP A 532 8.96 5.77 -7.63
C ASP A 532 9.44 4.34 -7.34
N PRO A 533 10.03 3.62 -8.30
CA PRO A 533 10.54 2.25 -8.12
C PRO A 533 11.58 2.13 -7.01
N ILE A 534 12.27 3.21 -6.69
CA ILE A 534 13.28 3.26 -5.62
C ILE A 534 12.69 2.81 -4.27
N ASN A 535 11.40 3.06 -4.00
CA ASN A 535 10.74 2.64 -2.76
C ASN A 535 10.75 1.12 -2.57
N PHE A 536 10.65 0.38 -3.66
CA PHE A 536 10.78 -1.08 -3.65
C PHE A 536 12.26 -1.51 -3.62
N LEU A 537 13.06 -0.98 -4.54
CA LEU A 537 14.41 -1.49 -4.81
C LEU A 537 15.37 -1.26 -3.66
N THR A 538 15.21 -0.17 -2.91
CA THR A 538 16.05 0.13 -1.75
C THR A 538 15.81 -0.77 -0.55
N GLN A 539 14.67 -1.49 -0.50
CA GLN A 539 14.42 -2.43 0.58
C GLN A 539 15.40 -3.60 0.62
N ILE A 540 16.09 -3.87 -0.49
CA ILE A 540 16.89 -5.07 -0.71
C ILE A 540 18.32 -4.80 -1.18
N ILE A 541 18.79 -3.54 -1.16
CA ILE A 541 20.20 -3.20 -1.40
C ILE A 541 21.07 -3.55 -0.18
N VAL A 542 22.38 -3.54 -0.38
CA VAL A 542 23.37 -3.67 0.72
C VAL A 542 24.07 -2.34 0.96
N HIS A 543 24.79 -2.20 2.07
CA HIS A 543 25.42 -0.94 2.52
C HIS A 543 24.45 0.21 2.81
N ASP A 544 23.20 -0.13 3.15
CA ASP A 544 22.19 0.80 3.59
C ASP A 544 21.48 0.20 4.83
N ASP A 545 21.65 0.84 5.98
CA ASP A 545 21.07 0.36 7.25
C ASP A 545 19.54 0.51 7.27
N ASN A 546 18.96 1.30 6.34
CA ASN A 546 17.51 1.46 6.15
C ASN A 546 16.91 0.42 5.19
N ALA A 547 17.72 -0.40 4.53
CA ALA A 547 17.24 -1.46 3.64
C ALA A 547 16.53 -2.57 4.44
N TYR A 548 15.24 -2.40 4.67
CA TYR A 548 14.45 -3.18 5.63
C TYR A 548 14.53 -4.69 5.40
N TYR A 549 14.41 -5.14 4.14
CA TYR A 549 14.49 -6.56 3.84
C TYR A 549 15.91 -7.10 3.97
N SER A 550 16.92 -6.35 3.54
CA SER A 550 18.31 -6.77 3.64
C SER A 550 18.77 -6.90 5.08
N CYS A 551 18.33 -6.01 5.97
CA CYS A 551 18.70 -6.01 7.38
C CYS A 551 17.91 -7.02 8.22
N ASN A 552 16.60 -7.19 7.95
CA ASN A 552 15.71 -7.91 8.85
C ASN A 552 15.21 -9.25 8.31
N MET A 553 14.98 -9.38 7.00
CA MET A 553 14.33 -10.56 6.41
C MET A 553 15.34 -11.50 5.76
N THR A 554 16.12 -10.97 4.80
CA THR A 554 17.12 -11.77 4.08
C THR A 554 18.39 -11.93 4.87
N ASN A 555 18.69 -11.02 5.79
CA ASN A 555 19.91 -10.97 6.60
C ASN A 555 21.20 -10.84 5.78
N ILE A 556 21.11 -10.46 4.50
CA ILE A 556 22.26 -10.31 3.61
C ILE A 556 23.18 -9.18 4.06
N ALA A 557 22.64 -8.09 4.62
CA ALA A 557 23.42 -6.98 5.15
C ALA A 557 24.42 -7.46 6.23
N GLY A 558 23.97 -8.34 7.12
CA GLY A 558 24.83 -8.94 8.14
C GLY A 558 25.94 -9.82 7.55
N ILE A 559 25.68 -10.55 6.46
CA ILE A 559 26.67 -11.37 5.76
C ILE A 559 27.72 -10.49 5.08
N VAL A 560 27.29 -9.42 4.40
CA VAL A 560 28.18 -8.45 3.75
C VAL A 560 29.08 -7.77 4.79
N ASN A 561 28.51 -7.26 5.87
CA ASN A 561 29.24 -6.52 6.91
C ASN A 561 30.23 -7.37 7.71
N ASN A 562 29.94 -8.65 7.92
CA ASN A 562 30.79 -9.56 8.68
C ASN A 562 31.78 -10.40 7.81
N GLY A 563 31.67 -10.26 6.48
CA GLY A 563 32.42 -11.05 5.51
C GLY A 563 31.74 -12.40 5.20
N PRO A 564 31.49 -12.68 3.90
CA PRO A 564 30.81 -13.89 3.46
C PRO A 564 31.63 -15.16 3.70
N ALA A 565 30.97 -16.26 4.00
CA ALA A 565 31.55 -17.59 3.86
C ALA A 565 31.84 -17.88 2.38
N SER A 566 32.73 -18.81 2.08
CA SER A 566 33.15 -19.11 0.70
C SER A 566 31.99 -19.49 -0.23
N TYR A 567 30.95 -20.15 0.29
CA TYR A 567 29.76 -20.51 -0.46
C TYR A 567 28.78 -19.33 -0.71
N GLN A 568 28.97 -18.18 -0.02
CA GLN A 568 28.14 -16.99 -0.15
C GLN A 568 28.78 -15.92 -1.05
N THR A 569 30.00 -16.14 -1.55
CA THR A 569 30.74 -15.11 -2.32
C THR A 569 30.00 -14.67 -3.59
N GLU A 570 29.41 -15.60 -4.33
CA GLU A 570 28.65 -15.28 -5.54
C GLU A 570 27.33 -14.56 -5.21
N LEU A 571 26.67 -14.97 -4.13
CA LEU A 571 25.46 -14.32 -3.64
C LEU A 571 25.73 -12.85 -3.26
N VAL A 572 26.80 -12.61 -2.47
CA VAL A 572 27.19 -11.24 -2.10
C VAL A 572 27.54 -10.42 -3.32
N ALA A 573 28.31 -10.97 -4.27
CA ALA A 573 28.63 -10.26 -5.53
C ALA A 573 27.38 -9.91 -6.35
N ALA A 574 26.34 -10.74 -6.31
CA ALA A 574 25.07 -10.45 -6.97
C ALA A 574 24.33 -9.29 -6.30
N TYR A 575 24.31 -9.23 -4.97
CA TYR A 575 23.72 -8.11 -4.21
C TYR A 575 24.49 -6.80 -4.39
N GLU A 576 25.83 -6.85 -4.39
CA GLU A 576 26.69 -5.69 -4.66
C GLU A 576 26.40 -5.11 -6.06
N LYS A 577 26.37 -5.97 -7.07
CA LYS A 577 26.05 -5.53 -8.43
C LYS A 577 24.64 -4.97 -8.55
N PHE A 578 23.65 -5.57 -7.88
CA PHE A 578 22.31 -5.04 -7.84
C PHE A 578 22.28 -3.64 -7.20
N THR A 579 22.98 -3.47 -6.05
CA THR A 579 23.10 -2.19 -5.36
C THR A 579 23.72 -1.12 -6.26
N ASP A 580 24.80 -1.47 -7.00
CA ASP A 580 25.41 -0.55 -7.96
C ASP A 580 24.42 -0.11 -9.05
N LEU A 581 23.64 -1.05 -9.62
CA LEU A 581 22.62 -0.73 -10.62
C LEU A 581 21.50 0.16 -10.09
N VAL A 582 21.07 -0.06 -8.86
CA VAL A 582 20.08 0.83 -8.19
C VAL A 582 20.66 2.22 -8.00
N ASN A 583 21.92 2.34 -7.59
CA ASN A 583 22.59 3.63 -7.41
C ASN A 583 22.83 4.35 -8.76
N GLU A 584 23.07 3.62 -9.88
CA GLU A 584 23.08 4.21 -11.21
C GLU A 584 21.72 4.87 -11.52
N GLY A 585 20.59 4.21 -11.22
CA GLY A 585 19.26 4.78 -11.38
C GLY A 585 19.00 5.97 -10.46
N ARG A 586 19.44 5.90 -9.20
CA ARG A 586 19.36 7.01 -8.23
C ARG A 586 20.04 8.29 -8.75
N ALA A 587 21.15 8.16 -9.42
CA ALA A 587 21.93 9.28 -9.94
C ALA A 587 21.26 10.02 -11.11
N ILE A 588 20.25 9.41 -11.74
CA ILE A 588 19.50 10.06 -12.83
C ILE A 588 18.35 10.84 -12.20
N VAL A 589 18.38 12.16 -12.34
CA VAL A 589 17.49 13.06 -11.63
C VAL A 589 16.69 14.01 -12.54
N ASP A 590 17.18 14.21 -13.78
CA ASP A 590 16.64 15.17 -14.75
C ASP A 590 15.88 14.51 -15.91
N ASP A 591 15.86 13.16 -15.97
CA ASP A 591 15.19 12.37 -17.00
C ASP A 591 14.50 11.16 -16.36
N THR A 592 13.20 11.29 -16.10
CA THR A 592 12.38 10.26 -15.44
C THR A 592 12.33 8.97 -16.26
N ASP A 593 12.27 9.04 -17.59
CA ASP A 593 12.23 7.87 -18.44
C ASP A 593 13.56 7.11 -18.43
N ALA A 594 14.69 7.83 -18.47
CA ALA A 594 16.02 7.24 -18.34
C ALA A 594 16.23 6.64 -16.94
N ARG A 595 15.72 7.30 -15.88
CA ARG A 595 15.72 6.82 -14.49
C ARG A 595 14.96 5.50 -14.39
N TYR A 596 13.74 5.43 -14.91
CA TYR A 596 12.93 4.20 -14.87
C TYR A 596 13.55 3.08 -15.70
N ALA A 597 14.16 3.39 -16.84
CA ALA A 597 14.90 2.38 -17.63
C ALA A 597 16.11 1.82 -16.85
N ALA A 598 16.83 2.66 -16.09
CA ALA A 598 17.95 2.20 -15.27
C ALA A 598 17.46 1.31 -14.11
N PHE A 599 16.39 1.69 -13.42
CA PHE A 599 15.78 0.85 -12.38
C PHE A 599 15.23 -0.47 -12.94
N ALA A 600 14.61 -0.44 -14.12
CA ALA A 600 14.11 -1.66 -14.77
C ALA A 600 15.25 -2.65 -15.08
N LYS A 601 16.40 -2.15 -15.50
CA LYS A 601 17.61 -2.97 -15.68
C LYS A 601 18.09 -3.57 -14.33
N ALA A 602 18.05 -2.79 -13.24
CA ALA A 602 18.39 -3.28 -11.92
C ALA A 602 17.44 -4.38 -11.46
N GLU A 603 16.13 -4.17 -11.59
CA GLU A 603 15.11 -5.15 -11.20
C GLU A 603 15.18 -6.42 -12.07
N ALA A 604 15.35 -6.30 -13.38
CA ALA A 604 15.52 -7.44 -14.27
C ALA A 604 16.73 -8.29 -13.88
N TYR A 605 17.87 -7.66 -13.54
CA TYR A 605 19.06 -8.35 -13.03
C TYR A 605 18.75 -9.09 -11.72
N PHE A 606 18.08 -8.42 -10.78
CA PHE A 606 17.68 -8.97 -9.50
C PHE A 606 16.77 -10.21 -9.63
N LEU A 607 15.81 -10.14 -10.54
CA LEU A 607 14.89 -11.24 -10.85
C LEU A 607 15.60 -12.41 -11.53
N ASP A 608 16.57 -12.16 -12.43
CA ASP A 608 17.38 -13.23 -13.04
C ASP A 608 18.29 -13.94 -12.02
N GLU A 609 18.85 -13.19 -11.07
CA GLU A 609 19.61 -13.76 -9.94
C GLU A 609 18.74 -14.49 -8.93
N ASN A 610 17.41 -14.32 -8.98
CA ASN A 610 16.43 -14.87 -8.03
C ASN A 610 16.77 -14.55 -6.57
N LEU A 611 17.07 -13.29 -6.29
CA LEU A 611 17.40 -12.86 -4.93
C LEU A 611 16.17 -12.81 -4.02
N ILE A 612 14.99 -12.62 -4.60
CA ILE A 612 13.67 -12.92 -4.02
C ILE A 612 12.81 -13.63 -5.08
N PHE A 613 11.62 -14.10 -4.69
CA PHE A 613 10.72 -14.76 -5.60
C PHE A 613 9.32 -14.13 -5.54
N PRO A 614 8.95 -13.25 -6.52
CA PRO A 614 7.59 -12.73 -6.61
C PRO A 614 6.57 -13.86 -6.79
N THR A 615 5.42 -13.75 -6.15
CA THR A 615 4.46 -14.85 -6.09
C THR A 615 3.06 -14.46 -6.51
N VAL A 616 2.42 -13.52 -5.80
CA VAL A 616 0.98 -13.28 -5.95
C VAL A 616 0.63 -11.80 -5.86
N TYR A 617 -0.34 -11.38 -6.70
CA TYR A 617 -1.18 -10.21 -6.47
C TYR A 617 -2.44 -10.63 -5.73
N ASP A 618 -2.83 -9.86 -4.71
CA ASP A 618 -4.07 -10.09 -3.97
C ASP A 618 -5.26 -9.53 -4.79
N ILE A 619 -5.90 -10.43 -5.55
CA ILE A 619 -7.10 -10.16 -6.34
C ILE A 619 -8.21 -11.05 -5.81
N THR A 620 -9.23 -10.45 -5.19
CA THR A 620 -10.33 -11.16 -4.57
C THR A 620 -11.65 -10.91 -5.30
N TRP A 621 -12.68 -11.64 -4.92
CA TRP A 621 -14.05 -11.44 -5.38
C TRP A 621 -14.91 -10.90 -4.26
N CYS A 622 -15.92 -10.11 -4.59
CA CYS A 622 -16.84 -9.52 -3.63
C CYS A 622 -18.29 -9.55 -4.12
N LEU A 623 -19.19 -9.31 -3.18
CA LEU A 623 -20.52 -8.78 -3.44
C LEU A 623 -20.53 -7.34 -2.97
N THR A 624 -21.00 -6.40 -3.79
CA THR A 624 -20.83 -4.98 -3.51
C THR A 624 -21.92 -4.10 -4.08
N HIS A 625 -22.15 -3.01 -3.38
CA HIS A 625 -22.95 -1.86 -3.82
C HIS A 625 -22.08 -0.69 -4.29
N VAL A 626 -20.75 -0.88 -4.42
CA VAL A 626 -19.78 0.15 -4.76
C VAL A 626 -19.08 -0.19 -6.07
N ASN A 627 -18.98 0.78 -6.98
CA ASN A 627 -18.07 0.71 -8.11
C ASN A 627 -16.63 0.93 -7.64
N GLU A 628 -15.85 -0.13 -7.52
CA GLU A 628 -14.43 -0.10 -7.11
C GLU A 628 -13.60 0.87 -7.98
N TYR A 629 -13.92 0.96 -9.28
CA TYR A 629 -13.21 1.79 -10.24
C TYR A 629 -13.50 3.28 -10.11
N SER A 630 -14.44 3.67 -9.23
CA SER A 630 -14.68 5.05 -8.84
C SER A 630 -13.83 5.51 -7.65
N LYS A 631 -13.31 4.57 -6.85
CA LYS A 631 -12.46 4.88 -5.71
C LYS A 631 -11.09 5.39 -6.15
N ILE A 632 -10.45 6.20 -5.32
CA ILE A 632 -9.04 6.58 -5.49
C ILE A 632 -8.20 5.31 -5.68
N ASN A 633 -7.26 5.34 -6.62
CA ASN A 633 -6.42 4.19 -6.93
C ASN A 633 -4.98 4.58 -7.21
N ALA A 634 -4.26 4.99 -6.17
CA ALA A 634 -2.80 5.08 -6.22
C ALA A 634 -2.17 3.76 -5.76
N MET A 635 -1.14 3.29 -6.44
CA MET A 635 -0.40 2.07 -6.03
C MET A 635 0.63 2.37 -4.93
N TYR A 636 0.46 3.50 -4.26
CA TYR A 636 1.30 3.98 -3.16
C TYR A 636 0.49 4.88 -2.22
N GLY A 637 1.05 5.19 -1.05
CA GLY A 637 0.43 6.07 -0.06
C GLY A 637 -0.86 5.54 0.56
N PRO A 638 -1.50 6.30 1.45
CA PRO A 638 -2.67 5.86 2.20
C PRO A 638 -4.02 6.23 1.57
N CYS A 639 -4.08 7.11 0.56
CA CYS A 639 -5.30 7.81 0.13
C CYS A 639 -6.41 6.93 -0.47
N ASN A 640 -6.13 5.68 -0.84
CA ASN A 640 -7.09 4.76 -1.45
C ASN A 640 -8.34 4.48 -0.60
N TYR A 641 -8.26 4.74 0.69
CA TYR A 641 -9.36 4.51 1.64
C TYR A 641 -10.27 5.72 1.84
N LYS A 642 -9.99 6.85 1.18
CA LYS A 642 -10.79 8.07 1.29
C LYS A 642 -12.15 7.89 0.62
N ALA A 643 -13.21 7.98 1.41
CA ALA A 643 -14.58 7.69 0.97
C ALA A 643 -15.27 8.91 0.33
N VAL A 644 -14.65 9.45 -0.72
CA VAL A 644 -15.20 10.55 -1.53
C VAL A 644 -15.36 10.12 -2.97
N ASN A 645 -16.40 10.63 -3.63
CA ASN A 645 -16.70 10.37 -5.06
C ASN A 645 -16.92 8.89 -5.41
N TRP A 646 -17.27 8.05 -4.43
CA TRP A 646 -17.60 6.67 -4.72
C TRP A 646 -18.95 6.59 -5.46
N GLU A 647 -18.97 5.92 -6.59
CA GLU A 647 -20.19 5.59 -7.31
C GLU A 647 -20.83 4.35 -6.68
N THR A 648 -22.05 4.48 -6.20
CA THR A 648 -22.75 3.44 -5.44
C THR A 648 -24.16 3.21 -5.96
N SER A 649 -24.79 2.10 -5.57
CA SER A 649 -26.15 1.74 -5.92
C SER A 649 -26.88 1.09 -4.74
N GLU A 650 -28.15 1.46 -4.51
CA GLU A 650 -29.03 0.76 -3.57
C GLU A 650 -29.23 -0.71 -3.95
N GLU A 651 -29.16 -1.04 -5.25
CA GLU A 651 -29.13 -2.42 -5.74
C GLU A 651 -27.67 -2.88 -5.89
N ALA A 652 -27.38 -4.12 -5.50
CA ALA A 652 -26.05 -4.71 -5.69
C ALA A 652 -25.66 -4.74 -7.16
N TYR A 653 -24.40 -4.47 -7.46
CA TYR A 653 -23.92 -4.53 -8.85
C TYR A 653 -23.87 -5.97 -9.36
N THR A 654 -24.24 -6.14 -10.62
CA THR A 654 -24.08 -7.41 -11.33
C THR A 654 -22.66 -7.57 -11.87
N THR A 655 -22.23 -8.80 -12.10
CA THR A 655 -20.96 -9.13 -12.77
C THR A 655 -20.79 -8.36 -14.07
N GLU A 656 -21.85 -8.30 -14.93
CA GLU A 656 -21.81 -7.61 -16.21
C GLU A 656 -21.60 -6.08 -16.05
N GLN A 657 -22.27 -5.46 -15.07
CA GLN A 657 -22.07 -4.03 -14.78
C GLN A 657 -20.64 -3.77 -14.29
N TYR A 658 -20.14 -4.64 -13.44
CA TYR A 658 -18.81 -4.48 -12.85
C TYR A 658 -17.69 -4.69 -13.89
N ASP A 659 -17.84 -5.67 -14.79
CA ASP A 659 -16.95 -5.88 -15.94
C ASP A 659 -16.95 -4.66 -16.88
N ALA A 660 -18.11 -4.01 -17.05
CA ALA A 660 -18.20 -2.78 -17.84
C ALA A 660 -17.45 -1.60 -17.18
N PHE A 661 -17.49 -1.50 -15.84
CA PHE A 661 -16.69 -0.49 -15.11
C PHE A 661 -15.18 -0.74 -15.28
N ALA A 662 -14.75 -2.01 -15.18
CA ALA A 662 -13.35 -2.40 -15.41
C ALA A 662 -12.90 -2.00 -16.81
N ALA A 663 -13.68 -2.35 -17.84
CA ALA A 663 -13.36 -2.05 -19.23
C ALA A 663 -13.32 -0.52 -19.51
N ALA A 664 -14.23 0.24 -18.89
CA ALA A 664 -14.25 1.71 -19.03
C ALA A 664 -13.03 2.35 -18.36
N PHE A 665 -12.63 1.84 -17.18
CA PHE A 665 -11.44 2.29 -16.49
C PHE A 665 -10.17 2.00 -17.29
N ASP A 666 -10.01 0.77 -17.80
CA ASP A 666 -8.88 0.36 -18.64
C ASP A 666 -8.77 1.22 -19.91
N ALA A 667 -9.91 1.52 -20.54
CA ALA A 667 -9.94 2.37 -21.73
C ALA A 667 -9.50 3.82 -21.43
N ALA A 668 -9.88 4.33 -20.24
CA ALA A 668 -9.50 5.69 -19.81
C ALA A 668 -8.04 5.81 -19.42
N THR A 669 -7.43 4.73 -18.88
CA THR A 669 -6.01 4.71 -18.51
C THR A 669 -5.08 4.51 -19.72
N GLN A 670 -5.60 4.02 -20.86
CA GLN A 670 -4.85 3.83 -22.10
C GLN A 670 -4.97 5.03 -23.08
N ALA A 671 -5.83 6.00 -22.78
CA ALA A 671 -6.08 7.20 -23.59
C ALA A 671 -5.23 8.38 -23.14
#